data_c5db64098ff5737f5d4c101d07825801
#
_entry.id   c5db64098ff5737f5d4c101d07825801
#
_cell.length_a   1.000
_cell.length_b   1.000
_cell.length_c   1.000
_cell.angle_alpha   90.00
_cell.angle_beta   90.00
_cell.angle_gamma   90.00
#
_symmetry.space_group_name_H-M   'P 1'
#
loop_
_entity.id
_entity.type
_entity.pdbx_description
1 polymer ?
#
loop_
_entity_poly.entity_id
_entity_poly.type
_entity_poly.pdbx_seq_one_letter_code
_entity_poly.pdbx_strand_id
1 'polypeptide(L)'
;MSIDAGHTGISWTLQFRARIDGALIELHSTDDTGWRLFIRSSALFLEGSTNAMSFALDMEDTASVTDGTWHSLAITATSAGSKIFLDGYQCFSTTADLSPAASGPEATLKLTPGAGIDIRSFTEHDAVLSPAEILALSPAPTPLIEFAAAHLSDYDVAELSELTAGTIFARYRVRGPGQHGTILAAGGGGIEQLNLSVTEEGIEYKVLGRRGEWRTFTAHGHWDQGHWHDVVVRVGHGAVQIYVDGYLEAHLPGQAFFAAVDSLDEVVIGQDTSGSRLFGEVRNAALFSSVLNDSQIKKLSSVAPVDTQCLFDAGFHDSISYRIPSLITLESGVVVAGADQRETIANDSPNSINFTVRRSFDGGHTWGDLQTVLTYPGHGAKGASVIDSCVVQDRRNGRLVILIDHFPGGIGQPNAEAGLGVDAKGRYILHDANGATYTWNEDGSVTDADGNATPFTISERGDVTVTEDGQESPGGNVFLADGVDPHQTLLTARTCFLQMIYSDDDGETWSGPFNLNQDVKEEWMSFCGTSPGTGVQLRSGRLVIPIYYNGDHKRHFSASVVYSDDGGATWKRGKSPNDGRIFEGREIDSRTLDTEAAATHEATLIERADGSLLMLMRNQHPSGKVAATVSTDGGETWGDVFFAEEITEIFCQPNAVPWPTDDCPERVVFANASQMRPYRGRGVLRLSEDGGRTWIASRTFNPAHYVYQCMTILPDGTLGLLWEREMQGLYFSRIPLEWIEAAKI
;
A
#
# COMPACT_ATOMS: atom_id res chain seq x y z
N MET A 1 -27.03 -8.48 27.43
CA MET A 1 -28.05 -7.77 26.64
C MET A 1 -28.39 -8.61 25.45
N SER A 2 -29.65 -8.97 25.21
CA SER A 2 -30.07 -9.64 23.98
C SER A 2 -30.31 -8.54 22.92
N ILE A 3 -29.60 -8.59 21.80
CA ILE A 3 -29.67 -7.59 20.74
C ILE A 3 -30.72 -8.03 19.72
N ASP A 4 -31.55 -7.08 19.32
CA ASP A 4 -32.60 -7.29 18.32
C ASP A 4 -32.00 -7.44 16.91
N ALA A 5 -32.36 -8.51 16.19
CA ALA A 5 -31.76 -8.91 14.91
C ALA A 5 -32.11 -7.99 13.71
N GLY A 6 -32.46 -6.73 13.96
CA GLY A 6 -32.87 -5.76 12.95
C GLY A 6 -31.88 -4.62 12.67
N HIS A 7 -30.72 -4.55 13.33
CA HIS A 7 -29.80 -3.43 13.15
C HIS A 7 -28.83 -3.67 12.00
N THR A 8 -28.73 -2.71 11.10
CA THR A 8 -27.79 -2.71 9.96
C THR A 8 -26.35 -2.42 10.35
N GLY A 9 -26.07 -2.14 11.61
CA GLY A 9 -24.74 -1.93 12.17
C GLY A 9 -24.78 -1.36 13.60
N ILE A 10 -23.66 -1.53 14.31
CA ILE A 10 -23.52 -1.16 15.74
C ILE A 10 -22.13 -0.54 15.96
N SER A 11 -22.02 0.28 17.01
CA SER A 11 -20.73 0.79 17.47
C SER A 11 -20.59 0.68 18.97
N TRP A 12 -19.39 0.42 19.44
CA TRP A 12 -19.03 0.47 20.86
C TRP A 12 -17.91 1.47 21.07
N THR A 13 -17.99 2.20 22.18
CA THR A 13 -16.92 3.09 22.63
C THR A 13 -16.52 2.72 24.06
N LEU A 14 -15.23 2.71 24.31
CA LEU A 14 -14.63 2.32 25.58
C LEU A 14 -13.51 3.28 25.94
N GLN A 15 -13.38 3.64 27.25
CA GLN A 15 -12.17 4.29 27.74
C GLN A 15 -11.48 3.35 28.72
N PHE A 16 -10.21 3.05 28.45
CA PHE A 16 -9.40 2.14 29.26
C PHE A 16 -8.03 2.76 29.59
N ARG A 17 -7.42 2.21 30.65
CA ARG A 17 -6.04 2.50 31.02
C ARG A 17 -5.36 1.18 31.39
N ALA A 18 -4.23 0.89 30.78
CA ALA A 18 -3.50 -0.33 31.04
C ALA A 18 -2.06 -0.03 31.47
N ARG A 19 -1.50 -0.89 32.32
CA ARG A 19 -0.10 -0.89 32.76
C ARG A 19 0.59 -2.22 32.46
N ILE A 20 -0.17 -3.21 32.08
CA ILE A 20 0.29 -4.55 31.70
C ILE A 20 -0.61 -5.10 30.60
N ASP A 21 -0.12 -6.14 29.93
CA ASP A 21 -0.88 -6.88 28.93
C ASP A 21 -2.10 -7.60 29.55
N GLY A 22 -3.17 -7.77 28.77
CA GLY A 22 -4.38 -8.46 29.23
C GLY A 22 -5.57 -8.29 28.29
N ALA A 23 -6.65 -8.99 28.59
CA ALA A 23 -7.90 -8.90 27.83
C ALA A 23 -8.63 -7.57 28.10
N LEU A 24 -9.35 -7.09 27.09
CA LEU A 24 -10.19 -5.89 27.16
C LEU A 24 -11.66 -6.23 26.94
N ILE A 25 -11.97 -6.82 25.79
CA ILE A 25 -13.33 -7.15 25.35
C ILE A 25 -13.33 -8.54 24.74
N GLU A 26 -14.37 -9.31 25.01
CA GLU A 26 -14.61 -10.61 24.38
C GLU A 26 -16.06 -10.72 23.92
N LEU A 27 -16.26 -11.19 22.69
CA LEU A 27 -17.56 -11.64 22.21
C LEU A 27 -17.61 -13.17 22.34
N HIS A 28 -18.50 -13.65 23.20
CA HIS A 28 -18.75 -15.07 23.39
C HIS A 28 -19.95 -15.52 22.57
N SER A 29 -19.77 -16.63 21.83
CA SER A 29 -20.84 -17.31 21.12
C SER A 29 -20.91 -18.77 21.56
N THR A 30 -22.07 -19.41 21.40
CA THR A 30 -22.30 -20.82 21.74
C THR A 30 -21.70 -21.79 20.72
N ASP A 31 -21.33 -21.31 19.53
CA ASP A 31 -20.83 -22.08 18.40
C ASP A 31 -19.37 -21.78 18.03
N ASP A 32 -18.60 -21.26 18.98
CA ASP A 32 -17.18 -20.91 18.83
C ASP A 32 -16.88 -19.85 17.75
N THR A 33 -17.85 -19.02 17.35
CA THR A 33 -17.66 -17.92 16.38
C THR A 33 -17.27 -16.59 17.01
N GLY A 34 -16.92 -16.57 18.29
CA GLY A 34 -16.56 -15.37 19.04
C GLY A 34 -15.19 -14.77 18.64
N TRP A 35 -14.93 -13.59 19.17
CA TRP A 35 -13.64 -12.90 19.04
C TRP A 35 -13.25 -12.22 20.34
N ARG A 36 -11.95 -11.91 20.47
CA ARG A 36 -11.43 -11.14 21.61
C ARG A 36 -10.46 -10.06 21.17
N LEU A 37 -10.53 -8.92 21.84
CA LEU A 37 -9.57 -7.83 21.75
C LEU A 37 -8.77 -7.78 23.04
N PHE A 38 -7.46 -7.82 22.95
CA PHE A 38 -6.55 -7.87 24.09
C PHE A 38 -5.25 -7.13 23.82
N ILE A 39 -4.49 -6.87 24.88
CA ILE A 39 -3.16 -6.26 24.81
C ILE A 39 -2.12 -7.36 24.97
N ARG A 40 -1.14 -7.39 24.06
CA ARG A 40 0.03 -8.26 24.13
C ARG A 40 1.26 -7.49 23.65
N SER A 41 2.37 -7.58 24.38
CA SER A 41 3.58 -6.82 24.09
C SER A 41 3.33 -5.31 23.93
N SER A 42 2.45 -4.78 24.78
CA SER A 42 2.00 -3.38 24.79
C SER A 42 1.22 -2.90 23.55
N ALA A 43 0.85 -3.80 22.64
CA ALA A 43 0.05 -3.54 21.45
C ALA A 43 -1.33 -4.20 21.52
N LEU A 44 -2.30 -3.67 20.77
CA LEU A 44 -3.63 -4.25 20.65
C LEU A 44 -3.64 -5.42 19.65
N PHE A 45 -4.37 -6.47 19.97
CA PHE A 45 -4.58 -7.64 19.12
C PHE A 45 -6.04 -8.02 19.07
N LEU A 46 -6.53 -8.30 17.86
CA LEU A 46 -7.80 -8.93 17.61
C LEU A 46 -7.56 -10.40 17.26
N GLU A 47 -8.25 -11.31 17.94
CA GLU A 47 -8.19 -12.74 17.68
C GLU A 47 -9.60 -13.31 17.58
N GLY A 48 -9.92 -13.99 16.47
CA GLY A 48 -11.15 -14.74 16.32
C GLY A 48 -11.03 -16.17 16.87
N SER A 49 -12.15 -16.84 17.07
CA SER A 49 -12.23 -18.24 17.54
C SER A 49 -11.67 -19.24 16.52
N THR A 50 -11.66 -18.90 15.23
CA THR A 50 -10.97 -19.67 14.20
C THR A 50 -9.54 -19.13 14.05
N ASN A 51 -8.53 -20.00 13.98
CA ASN A 51 -7.10 -19.67 13.85
C ASN A 51 -6.74 -18.75 12.67
N ALA A 52 -7.68 -18.45 11.79
CA ALA A 52 -7.50 -17.57 10.64
C ALA A 52 -7.50 -16.08 10.97
N MET A 53 -7.98 -15.65 12.15
CA MET A 53 -8.09 -14.24 12.52
C MET A 53 -7.23 -13.93 13.75
N SER A 54 -5.94 -13.75 13.58
CA SER A 54 -5.09 -13.16 14.60
C SER A 54 -4.35 -11.97 13.99
N PHE A 55 -4.83 -10.76 14.26
CA PHE A 55 -4.26 -9.52 13.73
C PHE A 55 -3.65 -8.69 14.85
N ALA A 56 -2.38 -8.30 14.71
CA ALA A 56 -1.88 -7.11 15.38
C ALA A 56 -2.58 -5.90 14.76
N LEU A 57 -3.24 -5.11 15.57
CA LEU A 57 -3.77 -3.83 15.09
C LEU A 57 -2.59 -2.92 14.72
N ASP A 58 -2.79 -2.07 13.72
CA ASP A 58 -1.76 -1.17 13.19
C ASP A 58 -1.36 -0.11 14.23
N MET A 59 -0.64 -0.60 15.20
CA MET A 59 0.07 0.24 16.14
C MET A 59 1.53 0.21 15.74
N GLU A 60 2.00 1.34 15.30
CA GLU A 60 3.40 1.57 14.98
C GLU A 60 4.32 1.08 16.07
N ASP A 61 5.50 0.65 15.71
CA ASP A 61 6.51 -0.03 16.52
C ASP A 61 6.88 0.62 17.86
N THR A 62 6.35 1.79 18.16
CA THR A 62 6.71 2.58 19.34
C THR A 62 5.54 3.03 20.18
N ALA A 63 4.30 2.80 19.71
CA ALA A 63 3.12 3.17 20.47
C ALA A 63 2.77 2.08 21.47
N SER A 64 2.75 2.40 22.76
CA SER A 64 2.35 1.51 23.82
C SER A 64 0.99 1.93 24.38
N VAL A 65 0.06 0.99 24.49
CA VAL A 65 -1.21 1.19 25.21
C VAL A 65 -1.09 0.79 26.67
N THR A 66 0.09 0.38 27.14
CA THR A 66 0.38 0.07 28.54
C THR A 66 1.19 1.17 29.25
N ASP A 67 1.11 2.39 28.75
CA ASP A 67 1.80 3.58 29.28
C ASP A 67 1.20 4.13 30.59
N GLY A 68 0.06 3.57 31.03
CA GLY A 68 -0.66 3.99 32.22
C GLY A 68 -1.53 5.24 32.03
N THR A 69 -1.65 5.74 30.80
CA THR A 69 -2.59 6.83 30.46
C THR A 69 -3.96 6.31 30.03
N TRP A 70 -4.94 7.21 29.93
CA TRP A 70 -6.26 6.86 29.43
C TRP A 70 -6.30 6.88 27.91
N HIS A 71 -6.71 5.77 27.32
CA HIS A 71 -6.97 5.60 25.89
C HIS A 71 -8.47 5.47 25.62
N SER A 72 -8.88 5.90 24.44
CA SER A 72 -10.21 5.62 23.92
C SER A 72 -10.13 4.56 22.81
N LEU A 73 -11.04 3.60 22.87
CA LEU A 73 -11.21 2.55 21.87
C LEU A 73 -12.63 2.65 21.32
N ALA A 74 -12.78 2.56 20.00
CA ALA A 74 -14.09 2.38 19.38
C ALA A 74 -14.04 1.22 18.38
N ILE A 75 -15.15 0.49 18.29
CA ILE A 75 -15.35 -0.59 17.31
C ILE A 75 -16.65 -0.27 16.59
N THR A 76 -16.63 -0.29 15.26
CA THR A 76 -17.84 -0.26 14.42
C THR A 76 -17.95 -1.58 13.68
N ALA A 77 -19.13 -2.18 13.65
CA ALA A 77 -19.37 -3.46 13.01
C ALA A 77 -20.62 -3.42 12.13
N THR A 78 -20.51 -3.93 10.93
CA THR A 78 -21.56 -4.10 9.93
C THR A 78 -21.40 -5.42 9.20
N SER A 79 -22.40 -5.86 8.46
CA SER A 79 -22.30 -7.02 7.58
C SER A 79 -21.27 -6.85 6.44
N ALA A 80 -20.85 -5.61 6.16
CA ALA A 80 -19.81 -5.32 5.15
C ALA A 80 -18.39 -5.31 5.72
N GLY A 81 -18.23 -5.52 7.04
CA GLY A 81 -16.96 -5.52 7.75
C GLY A 81 -16.95 -4.62 8.97
N SER A 82 -15.82 -4.60 9.65
CA SER A 82 -15.65 -3.89 10.92
C SER A 82 -14.41 -3.01 10.93
N LYS A 83 -14.44 -1.95 11.76
CA LYS A 83 -13.32 -1.02 11.94
C LYS A 83 -13.04 -0.83 13.43
N ILE A 84 -11.76 -0.67 13.77
CA ILE A 84 -11.31 -0.40 15.15
C ILE A 84 -10.54 0.92 15.15
N PHE A 85 -10.83 1.74 16.15
CA PHE A 85 -10.24 3.07 16.33
C PHE A 85 -9.57 3.16 17.69
N LEU A 86 -8.37 3.69 17.72
CA LEU A 86 -7.63 4.01 18.94
C LEU A 86 -7.42 5.53 19.00
N ASP A 87 -7.79 6.11 20.15
CA ASP A 87 -7.66 7.55 20.41
C ASP A 87 -8.24 8.45 19.31
N GLY A 88 -9.35 7.96 18.71
CA GLY A 88 -10.13 8.68 17.72
C GLY A 88 -9.74 8.42 16.27
N TYR A 89 -8.64 7.73 16.00
CA TYR A 89 -8.20 7.41 14.64
C TYR A 89 -8.29 5.91 14.37
N GLN A 90 -8.65 5.59 13.14
CA GLN A 90 -8.74 4.21 12.70
C GLN A 90 -7.36 3.56 12.67
N CYS A 91 -7.23 2.44 13.37
CA CYS A 91 -6.01 1.63 13.42
C CYS A 91 -6.18 0.25 12.77
N PHE A 92 -7.42 -0.17 12.46
CA PHE A 92 -7.68 -1.46 11.84
C PHE A 92 -9.00 -1.47 11.07
N SER A 93 -9.08 -2.32 10.03
CA SER A 93 -10.29 -2.69 9.31
C SER A 93 -10.21 -4.14 8.88
N THR A 94 -11.34 -4.83 8.84
CA THR A 94 -11.47 -6.23 8.41
C THR A 94 -12.77 -6.43 7.64
N THR A 95 -12.82 -7.41 6.75
CA THR A 95 -14.06 -7.85 6.09
C THR A 95 -14.98 -8.60 7.04
N ALA A 96 -14.48 -9.06 8.20
CA ALA A 96 -15.27 -9.78 9.18
C ALA A 96 -16.30 -8.87 9.86
N ASP A 97 -17.54 -9.35 9.99
CA ASP A 97 -18.56 -8.72 10.82
C ASP A 97 -18.35 -9.10 12.29
N LEU A 98 -17.86 -8.13 13.08
CA LEU A 98 -17.64 -8.31 14.51
C LEU A 98 -18.91 -8.08 15.35
N SER A 99 -20.07 -7.88 14.74
CA SER A 99 -21.32 -7.70 15.48
C SER A 99 -21.77 -8.99 16.17
N PRO A 100 -22.49 -8.90 17.30
CA PRO A 100 -23.08 -10.08 17.94
C PRO A 100 -24.05 -10.81 17.01
N ALA A 101 -24.76 -10.10 16.13
CA ALA A 101 -25.69 -10.69 15.17
C ALA A 101 -25.01 -11.69 14.22
N ALA A 102 -23.77 -11.42 13.82
CA ALA A 102 -22.97 -12.33 12.99
C ALA A 102 -22.53 -13.59 13.73
N SER A 103 -22.42 -13.52 15.06
CA SER A 103 -21.96 -14.61 15.93
C SER A 103 -23.11 -15.42 16.55
N GLY A 104 -24.36 -15.18 16.11
CA GLY A 104 -25.54 -15.94 16.50
C GLY A 104 -26.42 -15.26 17.58
N PRO A 105 -27.65 -15.76 17.77
CA PRO A 105 -28.68 -15.08 18.57
C PRO A 105 -28.40 -15.04 20.10
N GLU A 106 -27.46 -15.86 20.58
CA GLU A 106 -27.04 -15.90 21.98
C GLU A 106 -25.66 -15.28 22.22
N ALA A 107 -25.08 -14.65 21.20
CA ALA A 107 -23.79 -13.99 21.33
C ALA A 107 -23.86 -12.81 22.32
N THR A 108 -22.89 -12.75 23.21
CA THR A 108 -22.83 -11.70 24.23
C THR A 108 -21.46 -11.05 24.29
N LEU A 109 -21.47 -9.72 24.24
CA LEU A 109 -20.26 -8.93 24.45
C LEU A 109 -19.97 -8.81 25.94
N LYS A 110 -18.75 -9.09 26.35
CA LYS A 110 -18.29 -8.97 27.74
C LYS A 110 -17.06 -8.11 27.85
N LEU A 111 -17.05 -7.22 28.82
CA LEU A 111 -15.83 -6.57 29.27
C LEU A 111 -15.08 -7.54 30.19
N THR A 112 -13.87 -7.89 29.83
CA THR A 112 -13.03 -8.86 30.57
C THR A 112 -11.66 -8.25 30.91
N PRO A 113 -11.65 -7.09 31.66
CA PRO A 113 -10.39 -6.42 31.93
C PRO A 113 -9.44 -7.31 32.70
N GLY A 114 -8.25 -7.53 32.18
CA GLY A 114 -7.16 -8.21 32.89
C GLY A 114 -6.70 -7.45 34.13
N ALA A 115 -5.96 -8.11 34.99
CA ALA A 115 -5.37 -7.45 36.17
C ALA A 115 -4.48 -6.29 35.73
N GLY A 116 -4.66 -5.08 36.31
CA GLY A 116 -3.92 -3.88 35.94
C GLY A 116 -4.46 -3.11 34.71
N ILE A 117 -5.67 -3.47 34.28
CA ILE A 117 -6.43 -2.72 33.27
C ILE A 117 -7.65 -2.11 33.95
N ASP A 118 -7.77 -0.79 33.88
CA ASP A 118 -8.91 -0.04 34.39
C ASP A 118 -9.84 0.34 33.24
N ILE A 119 -11.15 0.20 33.42
CA ILE A 119 -12.17 0.67 32.45
C ILE A 119 -12.96 1.79 33.14
N ARG A 120 -13.08 2.96 32.49
CA ARG A 120 -13.81 4.12 33.01
C ARG A 120 -15.21 4.25 32.41
N SER A 121 -15.37 3.92 31.12
CA SER A 121 -16.66 4.01 30.44
C SER A 121 -16.78 2.95 29.36
N PHE A 122 -18.00 2.49 29.14
CA PHE A 122 -18.37 1.66 27.99
C PHE A 122 -19.75 2.11 27.53
N THR A 123 -19.91 2.35 26.25
CA THR A 123 -21.17 2.76 25.65
C THR A 123 -21.41 1.99 24.36
N GLU A 124 -22.60 1.45 24.23
CA GLU A 124 -23.11 0.85 23.00
C GLU A 124 -23.97 1.88 22.26
N HIS A 125 -23.80 1.98 20.97
CA HIS A 125 -24.52 2.90 20.08
C HIS A 125 -25.30 2.10 19.06
N ASP A 126 -26.60 2.36 18.95
CA ASP A 126 -27.52 1.71 18.00
C ASP A 126 -27.32 2.19 16.56
N ALA A 127 -26.15 2.70 16.24
CA ALA A 127 -25.78 3.20 14.91
C ALA A 127 -24.28 3.03 14.67
N VAL A 128 -23.88 2.98 13.41
CA VAL A 128 -22.47 3.04 12.99
C VAL A 128 -22.00 4.47 13.11
N LEU A 129 -21.08 4.73 14.04
CA LEU A 129 -20.48 6.04 14.20
C LEU A 129 -19.48 6.31 13.05
N SER A 130 -19.53 7.50 12.50
CA SER A 130 -18.55 7.99 11.55
C SER A 130 -17.17 8.22 12.20
N PRO A 131 -16.07 8.22 11.45
CA PRO A 131 -14.75 8.56 11.97
C PRO A 131 -14.70 9.92 12.68
N ALA A 132 -15.44 10.91 12.19
CA ALA A 132 -15.51 12.25 12.79
C ALA A 132 -16.23 12.23 14.16
N GLU A 133 -17.32 11.48 14.29
CA GLU A 133 -18.03 11.31 15.57
C GLU A 133 -17.15 10.58 16.60
N ILE A 134 -16.44 9.54 16.18
CA ILE A 134 -15.50 8.79 17.04
C ILE A 134 -14.36 9.71 17.49
N LEU A 135 -13.79 10.49 16.57
CA LEU A 135 -12.75 11.47 16.90
C LEU A 135 -13.25 12.52 17.93
N ALA A 136 -14.49 12.98 17.80
CA ALA A 136 -15.09 13.92 18.75
C ALA A 136 -15.29 13.33 20.16
N LEU A 137 -15.58 12.02 20.25
CA LEU A 137 -15.75 11.30 21.52
C LEU A 137 -14.41 10.98 22.22
N SER A 138 -13.30 11.00 21.50
CA SER A 138 -11.98 10.69 22.06
C SER A 138 -11.42 11.89 22.83
N PRO A 139 -10.89 11.73 24.05
CA PRO A 139 -10.24 12.81 24.78
C PRO A 139 -8.92 13.21 24.11
N ALA A 140 -8.56 14.49 24.23
CA ALA A 140 -7.20 14.92 23.90
C ALA A 140 -6.21 14.39 24.96
N PRO A 141 -4.94 14.12 24.58
CA PRO A 141 -3.92 13.77 25.56
C PRO A 141 -3.69 14.97 26.52
N THR A 142 -3.46 14.64 27.79
CA THR A 142 -3.26 15.66 28.83
C THR A 142 -1.76 15.97 28.94
N PRO A 143 -1.32 17.21 28.71
CA PRO A 143 0.08 17.59 28.88
C PRO A 143 0.49 17.58 30.36
N LEU A 144 1.77 17.31 30.61
CA LEU A 144 2.41 17.55 31.88
C LEU A 144 2.54 19.07 32.14
N ILE A 145 2.99 19.79 31.12
CA ILE A 145 3.15 21.24 31.13
C ILE A 145 2.63 21.84 29.84
N GLU A 146 1.82 22.89 29.95
CA GLU A 146 1.48 23.79 28.86
C GLU A 146 2.29 25.10 29.04
N PHE A 147 3.10 25.42 28.05
CA PHE A 147 3.91 26.61 28.08
C PHE A 147 3.10 27.85 27.66
N ALA A 148 2.49 28.51 28.63
CA ALA A 148 1.94 29.86 28.46
C ALA A 148 3.00 30.84 28.94
N ALA A 149 3.83 31.36 28.08
CA ALA A 149 4.69 32.56 28.24
C ALA A 149 5.30 32.87 29.65
N ALA A 150 5.45 31.88 30.55
CA ALA A 150 5.84 32.06 31.94
C ALA A 150 6.97 31.14 32.33
N HIS A 151 7.79 31.58 33.25
CA HIS A 151 8.86 30.80 33.83
C HIS A 151 8.32 29.54 34.50
N LEU A 152 9.04 28.41 34.30
CA LEU A 152 8.79 27.15 35.01
C LEU A 152 8.95 27.35 36.52
N SER A 153 8.14 26.67 37.30
CA SER A 153 8.33 26.57 38.74
C SER A 153 9.48 25.59 39.06
N ASP A 154 10.05 25.68 40.27
CA ASP A 154 11.06 24.72 40.74
C ASP A 154 10.51 23.28 40.73
N TYR A 155 9.20 23.09 40.91
CA TYR A 155 8.53 21.79 40.84
C TYR A 155 8.52 21.26 39.40
N ASP A 156 8.18 22.09 38.41
CA ASP A 156 8.18 21.71 36.98
C ASP A 156 9.58 21.32 36.53
N VAL A 157 10.61 22.08 36.92
CA VAL A 157 12.00 21.78 36.63
C VAL A 157 12.43 20.44 37.22
N ALA A 158 12.06 20.15 38.48
CA ALA A 158 12.37 18.89 39.13
C ALA A 158 11.70 17.70 38.43
N GLU A 159 10.44 17.85 38.02
CA GLU A 159 9.72 16.81 37.32
C GLU A 159 10.29 16.56 35.91
N LEU A 160 10.64 17.62 35.18
CA LEU A 160 11.24 17.52 33.87
C LEU A 160 12.62 16.84 33.87
N SER A 161 13.44 17.14 34.87
CA SER A 161 14.81 16.58 34.99
C SER A 161 14.84 15.05 35.18
N GLU A 162 13.72 14.43 35.55
CA GLU A 162 13.60 12.99 35.66
C GLU A 162 13.14 12.31 34.36
N LEU A 163 12.69 13.06 33.35
CA LEU A 163 12.12 12.51 32.10
C LEU A 163 13.21 11.99 31.16
N THR A 164 13.31 10.68 31.04
CA THR A 164 14.18 10.00 30.04
C THR A 164 13.50 9.78 28.71
N ALA A 165 12.17 9.87 28.66
CA ALA A 165 11.30 9.71 27.51
C ALA A 165 10.09 10.63 27.63
N GLY A 166 9.40 10.88 26.53
CA GLY A 166 8.20 11.71 26.50
C GLY A 166 7.97 12.35 25.12
N THR A 167 7.11 13.38 25.11
CA THR A 167 6.71 14.03 23.85
C THR A 167 6.73 15.55 24.03
N ILE A 168 7.36 16.27 23.11
CA ILE A 168 7.30 17.73 22.97
C ILE A 168 6.35 18.05 21.83
N PHE A 169 5.45 19.00 22.02
CA PHE A 169 4.59 19.56 20.99
C PHE A 169 4.78 21.07 20.94
N ALA A 170 4.85 21.64 19.74
CA ALA A 170 4.78 23.08 19.55
C ALA A 170 4.16 23.43 18.21
N ARG A 171 3.29 24.46 18.18
CA ARG A 171 2.79 25.07 16.96
C ARG A 171 3.60 26.33 16.69
N TYR A 172 4.26 26.39 15.54
CA TYR A 172 5.12 27.51 15.19
C TYR A 172 4.84 28.02 13.77
N ARG A 173 5.28 29.24 13.51
CA ARG A 173 5.30 29.86 12.19
C ARG A 173 6.50 30.79 12.11
N VAL A 174 7.30 30.69 11.05
CA VAL A 174 8.29 31.74 10.70
C VAL A 174 7.58 32.91 10.00
N ARG A 175 8.18 34.11 10.00
CA ARG A 175 7.54 35.31 9.40
C ARG A 175 7.60 35.35 7.88
N GLY A 176 8.45 34.54 7.26
CA GLY A 176 8.59 34.44 5.82
C GLY A 176 9.56 33.33 5.41
N PRO A 177 9.61 32.99 4.12
CA PRO A 177 10.46 31.95 3.62
C PRO A 177 11.94 32.12 3.97
N GLY A 178 12.62 31.02 4.28
CA GLY A 178 14.04 31.00 4.61
C GLY A 178 14.38 31.60 5.98
N GLN A 179 13.40 31.82 6.85
CA GLN A 179 13.65 32.26 8.23
C GLN A 179 13.77 31.06 9.16
N HIS A 180 14.74 31.11 10.05
CA HIS A 180 15.09 30.01 10.93
C HIS A 180 15.12 30.45 12.39
N GLY A 181 15.24 29.50 13.31
CA GLY A 181 15.43 29.78 14.71
C GLY A 181 14.89 28.71 15.66
N THR A 182 15.05 28.98 16.93
CA THR A 182 14.71 28.04 17.99
C THR A 182 13.22 28.09 18.34
N ILE A 183 12.57 26.95 18.34
CA ILE A 183 11.18 26.73 18.74
C ILE A 183 11.09 26.51 20.25
N LEU A 184 11.97 25.66 20.78
CA LEU A 184 12.10 25.35 22.20
C LEU A 184 13.56 25.06 22.53
N ALA A 185 14.06 25.63 23.62
CA ALA A 185 15.37 25.25 24.17
C ALA A 185 15.30 25.02 25.67
N ALA A 186 16.23 24.21 26.18
CA ALA A 186 16.41 23.97 27.59
C ALA A 186 17.90 23.99 27.95
N GLY A 187 18.21 24.49 29.15
CA GLY A 187 19.57 24.61 29.64
C GLY A 187 19.69 24.51 31.14
N GLY A 188 20.91 24.50 31.58
CA GLY A 188 21.28 24.53 32.99
C GLY A 188 22.64 25.15 33.22
N GLY A 189 22.78 25.95 34.30
CA GLY A 189 24.02 26.65 34.62
C GLY A 189 24.44 27.66 33.53
N GLY A 190 23.52 28.21 32.74
CA GLY A 190 23.80 29.14 31.66
C GLY A 190 24.32 28.51 30.37
N ILE A 191 24.17 27.20 30.19
CA ILE A 191 24.55 26.46 28.98
C ILE A 191 23.32 25.81 28.36
N GLU A 192 23.08 26.08 27.06
CA GLU A 192 22.07 25.37 26.30
C GLU A 192 22.46 23.93 26.10
N GLN A 193 21.55 22.99 26.35
CA GLN A 193 21.84 21.56 26.30
C GLN A 193 20.75 20.76 25.55
N LEU A 194 19.58 21.36 25.26
CA LEU A 194 18.53 20.81 24.43
C LEU A 194 17.98 21.92 23.54
N ASN A 195 17.81 21.63 22.25
CA ASN A 195 17.28 22.60 21.29
C ASN A 195 16.43 21.90 20.25
N LEU A 196 15.24 22.46 20.00
CA LEU A 196 14.35 22.15 18.87
C LEU A 196 14.24 23.39 18.02
N SER A 197 14.63 23.30 16.75
CA SER A 197 14.70 24.45 15.84
C SER A 197 14.20 24.10 14.43
N VAL A 198 13.74 25.14 13.72
CA VAL A 198 13.60 25.12 12.28
C VAL A 198 14.87 25.68 11.64
N THR A 199 15.39 24.95 10.65
CA THR A 199 16.64 25.26 9.94
C THR A 199 16.41 25.21 8.41
N GLU A 200 17.42 25.52 7.62
CA GLU A 200 17.40 25.35 6.16
C GLU A 200 17.22 23.87 5.75
N GLU A 201 17.72 22.94 6.56
CA GLU A 201 17.62 21.49 6.29
C GLU A 201 16.29 20.88 6.74
N GLY A 202 15.53 21.58 7.59
CA GLY A 202 14.27 21.10 8.15
C GLY A 202 14.12 21.33 9.64
N ILE A 203 13.49 20.40 10.33
CA ILE A 203 13.34 20.42 11.79
C ILE A 203 14.50 19.65 12.41
N GLU A 204 15.25 20.34 13.28
CA GLU A 204 16.34 19.75 14.05
C GLU A 204 15.99 19.67 15.54
N TYR A 205 16.19 18.50 16.12
CA TYR A 205 16.20 18.29 17.55
C TYR A 205 17.63 17.92 18.01
N LYS A 206 18.17 18.66 18.94
CA LYS A 206 19.57 18.50 19.42
C LYS A 206 19.60 18.33 20.92
N VAL A 207 20.45 17.43 21.40
CA VAL A 207 20.73 17.26 22.83
C VAL A 207 22.22 17.15 23.03
N LEU A 208 22.76 17.94 23.96
CA LEU A 208 24.17 17.93 24.32
C LEU A 208 24.50 16.67 25.10
N GLY A 209 25.44 15.88 24.59
CA GLY A 209 25.93 14.69 25.27
C GLY A 209 26.90 15.01 26.40
N ARG A 210 27.08 14.09 27.34
CA ARG A 210 27.99 14.23 28.51
C ARG A 210 29.45 14.50 28.14
N ARG A 211 29.85 14.28 26.87
CA ARG A 211 31.20 14.54 26.37
C ARG A 211 31.34 15.91 25.70
N GLY A 212 30.25 16.71 25.70
CA GLY A 212 30.22 18.03 25.09
C GLY A 212 29.95 18.01 23.57
N GLU A 213 29.59 16.87 23.00
CA GLU A 213 29.15 16.77 21.62
C GLU A 213 27.62 16.87 21.49
N TRP A 214 27.12 17.62 20.50
CA TRP A 214 25.72 17.66 20.14
C TRP A 214 25.29 16.37 19.38
N ARG A 215 24.25 15.75 19.83
CA ARG A 215 23.52 14.73 19.05
C ARG A 215 22.40 15.42 18.34
N THR A 216 22.43 15.38 17.03
CA THR A 216 21.42 16.03 16.17
C THR A 216 20.56 14.97 15.50
N PHE A 217 19.25 15.22 15.51
CA PHE A 217 18.22 14.42 14.86
C PHE A 217 17.47 15.36 13.92
N THR A 218 17.48 15.08 12.62
CA THR A 218 16.92 15.97 11.60
C THR A 218 15.81 15.29 10.82
N ALA A 219 14.66 15.95 10.73
CA ALA A 219 13.66 15.69 9.73
C ALA A 219 13.89 16.65 8.57
N HIS A 220 14.28 16.13 7.41
CA HIS A 220 14.57 16.95 6.24
C HIS A 220 13.29 17.38 5.52
N GLY A 221 13.15 18.69 5.27
CA GLY A 221 11.99 19.27 4.59
C GLY A 221 11.96 20.80 4.70
N HIS A 222 11.00 21.42 4.02
CA HIS A 222 10.89 22.87 3.90
C HIS A 222 9.69 23.41 4.72
N TRP A 223 9.82 23.44 6.02
CA TRP A 223 8.80 23.97 6.95
C TRP A 223 9.10 25.39 7.44
N ASP A 224 9.90 26.11 6.65
CA ASP A 224 10.33 27.50 6.85
C ASP A 224 9.66 28.49 5.88
N GLN A 225 8.50 28.13 5.31
CA GLN A 225 7.82 28.89 4.25
C GLN A 225 6.79 29.93 4.75
N GLY A 226 6.72 30.17 6.05
CA GLY A 226 5.83 31.19 6.64
C GLY A 226 4.42 30.71 6.98
N HIS A 227 4.15 29.42 6.85
CA HIS A 227 2.91 28.79 7.28
C HIS A 227 2.98 28.31 8.73
N TRP A 228 1.81 28.05 9.34
CA TRP A 228 1.73 27.39 10.63
C TRP A 228 2.00 25.90 10.49
N HIS A 229 2.91 25.40 11.32
CA HIS A 229 3.23 23.98 11.42
C HIS A 229 3.13 23.52 12.86
N ASP A 230 2.66 22.28 13.05
CA ASP A 230 2.70 21.56 14.30
C ASP A 230 3.90 20.63 14.29
N VAL A 231 4.89 20.89 15.15
CA VAL A 231 6.04 20.02 15.32
C VAL A 231 5.87 19.18 16.58
N VAL A 232 6.14 17.87 16.47
CA VAL A 232 6.17 16.96 17.60
C VAL A 232 7.48 16.20 17.60
N VAL A 233 8.16 16.19 18.76
CA VAL A 233 9.33 15.34 19.00
C VAL A 233 8.94 14.30 20.02
N ARG A 234 8.86 13.04 19.60
CA ARG A 234 8.61 11.87 20.45
C ARG A 234 9.92 11.15 20.72
N VAL A 235 10.26 10.98 22.00
CA VAL A 235 11.46 10.27 22.43
C VAL A 235 11.07 9.08 23.31
N GLY A 236 11.45 7.89 22.88
CA GLY A 236 11.14 6.66 23.62
C GLY A 236 11.55 5.42 22.85
N HIS A 237 11.59 4.29 23.53
CA HIS A 237 11.87 2.97 22.95
C HIS A 237 13.15 2.90 22.08
N GLY A 238 14.17 3.72 22.42
CA GLY A 238 15.43 3.76 21.70
C GLY A 238 15.40 4.59 20.41
N ALA A 239 14.35 5.35 20.17
CA ALA A 239 14.22 6.21 19.00
C ALA A 239 13.88 7.66 19.36
N VAL A 240 14.27 8.59 18.48
CA VAL A 240 13.75 9.95 18.37
C VAL A 240 12.96 10.02 17.08
N GLN A 241 11.70 10.41 17.19
CA GLN A 241 10.78 10.54 16.06
C GLN A 241 10.31 11.99 15.99
N ILE A 242 10.36 12.54 14.79
CA ILE A 242 9.93 13.93 14.52
C ILE A 242 8.72 13.87 13.59
N TYR A 243 7.65 14.51 14.03
CA TYR A 243 6.41 14.65 13.26
C TYR A 243 6.21 16.11 12.90
N VAL A 244 5.69 16.33 11.72
CA VAL A 244 5.22 17.65 11.29
C VAL A 244 3.78 17.53 10.82
N ASP A 245 2.91 18.42 11.31
CA ASP A 245 1.48 18.44 11.01
C ASP A 245 0.78 17.08 11.25
N GLY A 246 1.23 16.34 12.27
CA GLY A 246 0.69 15.06 12.68
C GLY A 246 1.22 13.85 11.92
N TYR A 247 2.21 14.02 11.02
CA TYR A 247 2.79 12.95 10.21
C TYR A 247 4.26 12.73 10.53
N LEU A 248 4.67 11.45 10.53
CA LEU A 248 6.04 11.05 10.82
C LEU A 248 6.97 11.43 9.66
N GLU A 249 7.93 12.32 9.92
CA GLU A 249 8.91 12.78 8.95
C GLU A 249 10.31 12.19 9.19
N ALA A 250 10.65 11.87 10.44
CA ALA A 250 11.90 11.18 10.74
C ALA A 250 11.74 10.17 11.87
N HIS A 251 12.40 9.00 11.71
CA HIS A 251 12.54 7.96 12.73
C HIS A 251 14.02 7.61 12.85
N LEU A 252 14.66 8.07 13.91
CA LEU A 252 16.10 8.04 14.07
C LEU A 252 16.50 7.28 15.35
N PRO A 253 17.51 6.39 15.29
CA PRO A 253 17.96 5.67 16.47
C PRO A 253 18.57 6.61 17.50
N GLY A 254 18.18 6.47 18.76
CA GLY A 254 18.70 7.27 19.86
C GLY A 254 17.67 7.47 20.95
N GLN A 255 18.12 7.95 22.09
CA GLN A 255 17.26 8.34 23.20
C GLN A 255 17.97 9.44 23.98
N ALA A 256 17.46 10.65 23.90
CA ALA A 256 17.93 11.78 24.68
C ALA A 256 16.76 12.76 24.89
N PHE A 257 16.44 13.04 26.14
CA PHE A 257 15.32 13.89 26.55
C PHE A 257 15.75 14.75 27.73
N PHE A 258 14.84 15.37 28.46
CA PHE A 258 15.16 16.34 29.52
C PHE A 258 16.11 15.80 30.62
N ALA A 259 16.04 14.52 30.97
CA ALA A 259 17.00 13.91 31.91
C ALA A 259 18.45 13.90 31.43
N ALA A 260 18.71 14.26 30.17
CA ALA A 260 20.07 14.45 29.64
C ALA A 260 20.62 15.88 29.85
N VAL A 261 19.76 16.84 30.22
CA VAL A 261 20.12 18.23 30.52
C VAL A 261 20.69 18.28 31.94
N ASP A 262 21.98 18.61 32.05
CA ASP A 262 22.63 18.71 33.35
C ASP A 262 22.23 19.98 34.08
N SER A 263 21.83 19.84 35.36
CA SER A 263 21.41 20.96 36.21
C SER A 263 20.34 21.83 35.56
N LEU A 264 19.31 21.22 34.95
CA LEU A 264 18.19 21.93 34.31
C LEU A 264 17.65 23.03 35.21
N ASP A 265 17.65 24.27 34.73
CA ASP A 265 17.15 25.44 35.46
C ASP A 265 16.26 26.35 34.59
N GLU A 266 16.25 26.15 33.27
CA GLU A 266 15.38 26.89 32.36
C GLU A 266 14.89 26.07 31.16
N VAL A 267 13.66 26.38 30.70
CA VAL A 267 13.11 26.00 29.41
C VAL A 267 12.50 27.24 28.77
N VAL A 268 12.88 27.55 27.55
CA VAL A 268 12.45 28.76 26.83
C VAL A 268 11.76 28.37 25.52
N ILE A 269 10.77 29.19 25.13
CA ILE A 269 9.97 28.98 23.93
C ILE A 269 10.15 30.16 22.96
N GLY A 270 10.34 29.83 21.67
CA GLY A 270 10.52 30.81 20.59
C GLY A 270 11.86 31.56 20.66
N GLN A 271 12.80 31.08 21.43
CA GLN A 271 14.17 31.60 21.55
C GLN A 271 15.12 30.52 22.08
N ASP A 272 16.42 30.72 21.89
CA ASP A 272 17.45 29.93 22.56
C ASP A 272 17.75 30.46 23.98
N THR A 273 18.57 29.76 24.75
CA THR A 273 18.92 30.16 26.12
C THR A 273 19.82 31.41 26.18
N SER A 274 20.38 31.85 25.06
CA SER A 274 21.08 33.13 24.95
C SER A 274 20.15 34.32 24.67
N GLY A 275 18.87 34.07 24.42
CA GLY A 275 17.87 35.07 24.08
C GLY A 275 17.76 35.37 22.59
N SER A 276 18.40 34.60 21.70
CA SER A 276 18.23 34.71 20.25
C SER A 276 16.86 34.15 19.85
N ARG A 277 16.02 35.01 19.28
CA ARG A 277 14.62 34.67 19.03
C ARG A 277 14.41 34.03 17.67
N LEU A 278 13.42 33.11 17.62
CA LEU A 278 12.81 32.68 16.37
C LEU A 278 12.28 33.92 15.62
N PHE A 279 12.63 34.06 14.36
CA PHE A 279 12.01 35.08 13.51
C PHE A 279 10.60 34.64 13.08
N GLY A 280 9.72 34.55 14.08
CA GLY A 280 8.41 33.94 13.94
C GLY A 280 7.57 34.04 15.22
N GLU A 281 6.68 33.08 15.36
CA GLU A 281 5.80 32.91 16.51
C GLU A 281 5.74 31.42 16.90
N VAL A 282 5.67 31.14 18.20
CA VAL A 282 5.34 29.81 18.73
C VAL A 282 4.06 29.93 19.54
N ARG A 283 3.15 28.98 19.36
CA ARG A 283 1.88 28.86 20.08
C ARG A 283 1.68 27.43 20.57
N ASN A 284 0.88 27.28 21.62
CA ASN A 284 0.43 25.97 22.12
C ASN A 284 1.58 24.97 22.37
N ALA A 285 2.72 25.45 22.83
CA ALA A 285 3.79 24.54 23.20
C ALA A 285 3.41 23.75 24.46
N ALA A 286 3.64 22.46 24.44
CA ALA A 286 3.28 21.54 25.49
C ALA A 286 4.28 20.39 25.61
N LEU A 287 4.37 19.84 26.81
CA LEU A 287 5.24 18.70 27.12
C LEU A 287 4.42 17.60 27.78
N PHE A 288 4.62 16.38 27.32
CA PHE A 288 3.97 15.19 27.84
C PHE A 288 5.02 14.25 28.43
N SER A 289 4.77 13.73 29.63
CA SER A 289 5.60 12.69 30.23
C SER A 289 5.41 11.32 29.58
N SER A 290 4.32 11.16 28.82
CA SER A 290 4.06 9.96 28.04
C SER A 290 4.66 10.03 26.63
N VAL A 291 5.01 8.86 26.08
CA VAL A 291 5.37 8.67 24.68
C VAL A 291 4.05 8.54 23.91
N LEU A 292 3.53 9.66 23.39
CA LEU A 292 2.22 9.69 22.73
C LEU A 292 2.22 8.78 21.50
N ASN A 293 1.12 8.09 21.26
CA ASN A 293 0.92 7.30 20.04
C ASN A 293 0.56 8.19 18.84
N ASP A 294 0.59 7.66 17.64
CA ASP A 294 0.35 8.39 16.40
C ASP A 294 -1.05 9.01 16.33
N SER A 295 -2.07 8.32 16.86
CA SER A 295 -3.44 8.83 16.94
C SER A 295 -3.52 10.06 17.83
N GLN A 296 -2.85 10.04 18.99
CA GLN A 296 -2.78 11.18 19.90
C GLN A 296 -2.03 12.37 19.27
N ILE A 297 -0.95 12.10 18.52
CA ILE A 297 -0.20 13.13 17.79
C ILE A 297 -1.06 13.74 16.68
N LYS A 298 -1.73 12.92 15.88
CA LYS A 298 -2.69 13.39 14.85
C LYS A 298 -3.79 14.25 15.47
N LYS A 299 -4.29 13.87 16.64
CA LYS A 299 -5.30 14.66 17.34
C LYS A 299 -4.78 16.02 17.80
N LEU A 300 -3.57 16.10 18.36
CA LEU A 300 -2.93 17.38 18.71
C LEU A 300 -2.79 18.30 17.50
N SER A 301 -2.44 17.74 16.37
CA SER A 301 -2.25 18.45 15.10
C SER A 301 -3.56 18.65 14.32
N SER A 302 -4.72 18.29 14.90
CA SER A 302 -6.05 18.46 14.28
C SER A 302 -6.15 17.82 12.88
N VAL A 303 -5.50 16.69 12.66
CA VAL A 303 -5.54 15.96 11.39
C VAL A 303 -6.96 15.46 11.14
N ALA A 304 -7.48 15.67 9.93
CA ALA A 304 -8.75 15.10 9.54
C ALA A 304 -8.65 13.56 9.42
N PRO A 305 -9.62 12.81 9.95
CA PRO A 305 -9.59 11.36 9.84
C PRO A 305 -9.80 10.93 8.39
N VAL A 306 -9.04 9.92 7.94
CA VAL A 306 -9.23 9.26 6.65
C VAL A 306 -10.05 8.00 6.88
N ASP A 307 -11.12 7.82 6.11
CA ASP A 307 -11.94 6.60 6.17
C ASP A 307 -11.29 5.51 5.31
N THR A 308 -11.00 4.37 5.94
CA THR A 308 -10.39 3.20 5.29
C THR A 308 -11.26 1.97 5.49
N GLN A 309 -11.46 1.22 4.42
CA GLN A 309 -12.19 -0.06 4.43
C GLN A 309 -11.25 -1.19 4.01
N CYS A 310 -11.31 -2.31 4.71
CA CYS A 310 -10.71 -3.55 4.23
C CYS A 310 -11.59 -4.12 3.11
N LEU A 311 -11.04 -4.34 1.93
CA LEU A 311 -11.77 -4.97 0.83
C LEU A 311 -11.46 -6.45 0.71
N PHE A 312 -10.22 -6.83 0.99
CA PHE A 312 -9.75 -8.19 0.88
C PHE A 312 -8.74 -8.44 2.00
N ASP A 313 -9.00 -9.37 2.89
CA ASP A 313 -8.05 -9.74 3.95
C ASP A 313 -7.91 -11.26 4.12
N ALA A 314 -6.93 -11.65 4.90
CA ALA A 314 -6.69 -13.06 5.21
C ALA A 314 -7.93 -13.69 5.88
N GLY A 315 -8.37 -14.83 5.36
CA GLY A 315 -9.59 -15.54 5.77
C GLY A 315 -10.85 -15.17 4.97
N PHE A 316 -10.84 -14.06 4.22
CA PHE A 316 -11.96 -13.71 3.36
C PHE A 316 -12.08 -14.74 2.21
N HIS A 317 -13.27 -15.32 2.01
CA HIS A 317 -13.51 -16.43 1.08
C HIS A 317 -12.46 -17.55 1.18
N ASP A 318 -12.13 -17.95 2.41
CA ASP A 318 -11.20 -19.03 2.77
C ASP A 318 -9.77 -18.88 2.21
N SER A 319 -9.38 -17.68 1.79
CA SER A 319 -8.06 -17.40 1.21
C SER A 319 -7.06 -16.98 2.28
N ILE A 320 -5.84 -17.47 2.19
CA ILE A 320 -4.80 -17.16 3.17
C ILE A 320 -4.27 -15.73 3.03
N SER A 321 -4.34 -15.15 1.81
CA SER A 321 -3.82 -13.82 1.54
C SER A 321 -4.43 -13.22 0.26
N TYR A 322 -4.47 -11.90 0.20
CA TYR A 322 -4.73 -11.11 -1.00
C TYR A 322 -3.61 -10.10 -1.21
N ARG A 323 -3.17 -9.95 -2.47
CA ARG A 323 -2.10 -9.02 -2.83
C ARG A 323 -2.40 -8.33 -4.16
N ILE A 324 -1.52 -7.43 -4.56
CA ILE A 324 -1.42 -6.79 -5.88
C ILE A 324 -2.71 -6.06 -6.25
N PRO A 325 -2.85 -4.82 -5.77
CA PRO A 325 -4.03 -4.02 -6.03
C PRO A 325 -4.10 -3.52 -7.48
N SER A 326 -5.25 -3.65 -8.11
CA SER A 326 -5.65 -2.87 -9.27
C SER A 326 -6.94 -2.12 -8.98
N LEU A 327 -7.07 -0.88 -9.45
CA LEU A 327 -8.20 -0.01 -9.13
C LEU A 327 -8.50 0.94 -10.28
N ILE A 328 -9.75 1.05 -10.67
CA ILE A 328 -10.17 2.00 -11.70
C ILE A 328 -11.58 2.53 -11.43
N THR A 329 -11.81 3.80 -11.70
CA THR A 329 -13.15 4.39 -11.83
C THR A 329 -13.50 4.45 -13.29
N LEU A 330 -14.58 3.78 -13.67
CA LEU A 330 -15.10 3.75 -15.03
C LEU A 330 -15.89 5.03 -15.35
N GLU A 331 -16.06 5.36 -16.61
CA GLU A 331 -16.87 6.51 -17.04
C GLU A 331 -18.34 6.43 -16.59
N SER A 332 -18.85 5.23 -16.35
CA SER A 332 -20.17 5.00 -15.73
C SER A 332 -20.23 5.44 -14.26
N GLY A 333 -19.09 5.70 -13.62
CA GLY A 333 -18.97 5.97 -12.20
C GLY A 333 -18.79 4.72 -11.33
N VAL A 334 -18.85 3.51 -11.91
CA VAL A 334 -18.54 2.27 -11.20
C VAL A 334 -17.05 2.23 -10.87
N VAL A 335 -16.72 1.86 -9.63
CA VAL A 335 -15.35 1.65 -9.20
C VAL A 335 -15.07 0.15 -9.13
N VAL A 336 -14.03 -0.31 -9.82
CA VAL A 336 -13.62 -1.72 -9.84
C VAL A 336 -12.30 -1.86 -9.13
N ALA A 337 -12.27 -2.70 -8.09
CA ALA A 337 -11.07 -3.07 -7.33
C ALA A 337 -10.72 -4.53 -7.60
N GLY A 338 -9.51 -4.78 -8.08
CA GLY A 338 -9.00 -6.12 -8.37
C GLY A 338 -7.89 -6.53 -7.42
N ALA A 339 -7.75 -7.84 -7.22
CA ALA A 339 -6.74 -8.46 -6.35
C ALA A 339 -6.34 -9.86 -6.81
N ASP A 340 -5.10 -10.23 -6.52
CA ASP A 340 -4.64 -11.61 -6.54
C ASP A 340 -5.18 -12.34 -5.31
N GLN A 341 -6.02 -13.34 -5.50
CA GLN A 341 -6.51 -14.22 -4.44
C GLN A 341 -5.56 -15.41 -4.28
N ARG A 342 -4.88 -15.49 -3.15
CA ARG A 342 -3.90 -16.54 -2.82
C ARG A 342 -4.52 -17.52 -1.83
N GLU A 343 -5.02 -18.65 -2.34
CA GLU A 343 -5.88 -19.53 -1.56
C GLU A 343 -5.14 -20.28 -0.44
N THR A 344 -3.95 -20.86 -0.73
CA THR A 344 -3.31 -21.81 0.17
C THR A 344 -1.94 -21.39 0.70
N ILE A 345 -1.18 -20.61 -0.05
CA ILE A 345 0.09 -20.02 0.35
C ILE A 345 0.15 -18.56 -0.06
N ALA A 346 0.83 -17.73 0.72
CA ALA A 346 0.85 -16.28 0.49
C ALA A 346 1.86 -15.82 -0.58
N ASN A 347 2.70 -16.74 -1.10
CA ASN A 347 3.80 -16.44 -2.03
C ASN A 347 3.29 -16.12 -3.43
N ASP A 348 4.15 -15.47 -4.22
CA ASP A 348 3.98 -15.32 -5.66
C ASP A 348 4.10 -16.68 -6.38
N SER A 349 3.87 -16.70 -7.70
CA SER A 349 4.03 -17.91 -8.51
C SER A 349 5.46 -18.49 -8.43
N PRO A 350 5.64 -19.84 -8.31
CA PRO A 350 4.62 -20.88 -8.48
C PRO A 350 3.67 -20.99 -7.30
N ASN A 351 2.39 -20.86 -7.56
CA ASN A 351 1.30 -20.92 -6.59
C ASN A 351 -0.03 -21.06 -7.34
N SER A 352 -1.11 -21.42 -6.63
CA SER A 352 -2.49 -21.30 -7.11
C SER A 352 -2.98 -19.91 -6.74
N ILE A 353 -3.16 -19.05 -7.74
CA ILE A 353 -3.61 -17.67 -7.58
C ILE A 353 -4.74 -17.41 -8.58
N ASN A 354 -5.85 -16.88 -8.08
CA ASN A 354 -6.97 -16.43 -8.91
C ASN A 354 -6.96 -14.91 -9.03
N PHE A 355 -7.56 -14.38 -10.08
CA PHE A 355 -7.88 -12.95 -10.15
C PHE A 355 -9.32 -12.71 -9.73
N THR A 356 -9.51 -11.79 -8.78
CA THR A 356 -10.81 -11.46 -8.21
C THR A 356 -11.07 -9.97 -8.25
N VAL A 357 -12.34 -9.58 -8.32
CA VAL A 357 -12.77 -8.18 -8.27
C VAL A 357 -13.91 -7.97 -7.30
N ARG A 358 -14.02 -6.74 -6.79
CA ARG A 358 -15.22 -6.18 -6.16
C ARG A 358 -15.58 -4.87 -6.84
N ARG A 359 -16.87 -4.56 -6.91
CA ARG A 359 -17.39 -3.35 -7.57
C ARG A 359 -18.12 -2.47 -6.56
N SER A 360 -17.96 -1.15 -6.73
CA SER A 360 -18.72 -0.15 -5.98
C SER A 360 -19.51 0.71 -6.95
N PHE A 361 -20.78 0.98 -6.61
CA PHE A 361 -21.72 1.78 -7.39
C PHE A 361 -22.01 3.14 -6.76
N ASP A 362 -21.34 3.44 -5.64
CA ASP A 362 -21.54 4.66 -4.83
C ASP A 362 -20.22 5.38 -4.54
N GLY A 363 -19.24 5.26 -5.44
CA GLY A 363 -17.95 5.92 -5.34
C GLY A 363 -17.06 5.38 -4.21
N GLY A 364 -17.14 4.07 -3.92
CA GLY A 364 -16.30 3.41 -2.94
C GLY A 364 -16.79 3.51 -1.50
N HIS A 365 -18.04 3.93 -1.26
CA HIS A 365 -18.64 3.89 0.07
C HIS A 365 -19.05 2.48 0.48
N THR A 366 -19.64 1.73 -0.46
CA THR A 366 -19.96 0.31 -0.28
C THR A 366 -19.46 -0.52 -1.44
N TRP A 367 -19.21 -1.79 -1.19
CA TRP A 367 -18.65 -2.73 -2.15
C TRP A 367 -19.50 -3.99 -2.25
N GLY A 368 -19.75 -4.44 -3.49
CA GLY A 368 -20.44 -5.67 -3.79
C GLY A 368 -19.65 -6.93 -3.38
N ASP A 369 -20.23 -8.09 -3.62
CA ASP A 369 -19.61 -9.38 -3.35
C ASP A 369 -18.32 -9.58 -4.16
N LEU A 370 -17.46 -10.46 -3.68
CA LEU A 370 -16.26 -10.88 -4.40
C LEU A 370 -16.66 -11.73 -5.61
N GLN A 371 -16.14 -11.35 -6.79
CA GLN A 371 -16.27 -12.12 -8.02
C GLN A 371 -14.93 -12.69 -8.42
N THR A 372 -14.81 -14.02 -8.55
CA THR A 372 -13.65 -14.65 -9.18
C THR A 372 -13.79 -14.52 -10.69
N VAL A 373 -12.89 -13.76 -11.31
CA VAL A 373 -12.93 -13.45 -12.75
C VAL A 373 -12.15 -14.46 -13.55
N LEU A 374 -10.95 -14.81 -13.08
CA LEU A 374 -10.09 -15.78 -13.77
C LEU A 374 -9.46 -16.74 -12.76
N THR A 375 -9.59 -18.03 -13.04
CA THR A 375 -9.07 -19.10 -12.20
C THR A 375 -8.51 -20.22 -13.07
N TYR A 376 -7.48 -20.91 -12.56
CA TYR A 376 -6.84 -22.05 -13.18
C TYR A 376 -6.77 -23.23 -12.20
N PRO A 377 -6.57 -24.47 -12.69
CA PRO A 377 -6.61 -25.64 -11.85
C PRO A 377 -5.36 -25.81 -10.97
N GLY A 378 -5.50 -26.61 -9.92
CA GLY A 378 -4.45 -27.02 -9.02
C GLY A 378 -4.45 -26.27 -7.69
N HIS A 379 -3.50 -26.64 -6.80
CA HIS A 379 -3.39 -26.10 -5.45
C HIS A 379 -1.93 -25.85 -5.05
N GLY A 380 -1.71 -24.81 -4.26
CA GLY A 380 -0.39 -24.47 -3.74
C GLY A 380 0.64 -24.27 -4.84
N ALA A 381 1.91 -24.58 -4.58
CA ALA A 381 3.01 -24.37 -5.52
C ALA A 381 2.95 -25.22 -6.81
N LYS A 382 2.02 -26.18 -6.91
CA LYS A 382 1.79 -27.00 -8.10
C LYS A 382 0.58 -26.54 -8.92
N GLY A 383 -0.21 -25.61 -8.40
CA GLY A 383 -1.32 -25.00 -9.10
C GLY A 383 -0.85 -24.00 -10.14
N ALA A 384 -1.69 -23.73 -11.13
CA ALA A 384 -1.50 -22.65 -12.07
C ALA A 384 -1.98 -21.32 -11.48
N SER A 385 -1.50 -20.21 -11.99
CA SER A 385 -1.77 -18.90 -11.43
C SER A 385 -2.04 -17.84 -12.47
N VAL A 386 -2.80 -16.84 -12.07
CA VAL A 386 -2.82 -15.50 -12.68
C VAL A 386 -2.40 -14.49 -11.63
N ILE A 387 -1.55 -13.53 -12.01
CA ILE A 387 -0.90 -12.60 -11.08
C ILE A 387 -0.67 -11.24 -11.78
N ASP A 388 -0.55 -10.18 -10.98
CA ASP A 388 -0.10 -8.87 -11.44
C ASP A 388 -1.05 -8.20 -12.45
N SER A 389 -2.34 -8.02 -12.11
CA SER A 389 -3.32 -7.37 -12.98
C SER A 389 -3.03 -5.89 -13.23
N CYS A 390 -3.14 -5.44 -14.50
CA CYS A 390 -3.09 -4.05 -14.89
C CYS A 390 -4.34 -3.67 -15.69
N VAL A 391 -5.07 -2.64 -15.23
CA VAL A 391 -6.40 -2.28 -15.76
C VAL A 391 -6.36 -0.99 -16.57
N VAL A 392 -7.14 -0.91 -17.65
CA VAL A 392 -7.37 0.32 -18.43
C VAL A 392 -8.76 0.31 -19.03
N GLN A 393 -9.43 1.46 -19.15
CA GLN A 393 -10.69 1.59 -19.86
C GLN A 393 -10.49 2.26 -21.22
N ASP A 394 -11.06 1.68 -22.29
CA ASP A 394 -11.27 2.40 -23.52
C ASP A 394 -12.54 3.24 -23.40
N ARG A 395 -12.35 4.53 -23.13
CA ARG A 395 -13.44 5.50 -22.94
C ARG A 395 -14.29 5.74 -24.18
N ARG A 396 -13.85 5.33 -25.38
CA ARG A 396 -14.60 5.48 -26.64
C ARG A 396 -15.81 4.54 -26.71
N ASN A 397 -15.74 3.40 -26.03
CA ASN A 397 -16.78 2.38 -26.05
C ASN A 397 -17.14 1.83 -24.66
N GLY A 398 -16.45 2.30 -23.61
CA GLY A 398 -16.67 1.87 -22.23
C GLY A 398 -15.99 0.56 -21.84
N ARG A 399 -15.28 -0.12 -22.76
CA ARG A 399 -14.65 -1.42 -22.51
C ARG A 399 -13.58 -1.34 -21.43
N LEU A 400 -13.71 -2.13 -20.39
CA LEU A 400 -12.69 -2.36 -19.38
C LEU A 400 -11.79 -3.49 -19.87
N VAL A 401 -10.48 -3.21 -20.03
CA VAL A 401 -9.46 -4.17 -20.43
C VAL A 401 -8.51 -4.43 -19.27
N ILE A 402 -8.19 -5.69 -19.03
CA ILE A 402 -7.20 -6.12 -18.04
C ILE A 402 -6.16 -6.99 -18.71
N LEU A 403 -4.89 -6.63 -18.56
CA LEU A 403 -3.78 -7.54 -18.83
C LEU A 403 -3.31 -8.17 -17.53
N ILE A 404 -2.95 -9.45 -17.59
CA ILE A 404 -2.57 -10.24 -16.42
C ILE A 404 -1.58 -11.33 -16.82
N ASP A 405 -0.66 -11.66 -15.93
CA ASP A 405 0.34 -12.69 -16.14
C ASP A 405 -0.22 -14.05 -15.78
N HIS A 406 -0.05 -15.05 -16.64
CA HIS A 406 -0.40 -16.44 -16.37
C HIS A 406 0.82 -17.32 -16.34
N PHE A 407 0.91 -18.18 -15.31
CA PHE A 407 1.91 -19.22 -15.18
C PHE A 407 1.25 -20.59 -15.04
N PRO A 408 1.65 -21.57 -15.84
CA PRO A 408 1.26 -22.97 -15.64
C PRO A 408 1.71 -23.50 -14.28
N GLY A 409 1.13 -24.58 -13.83
CA GLY A 409 1.42 -25.19 -12.55
C GLY A 409 2.91 -25.48 -12.33
N GLY A 410 3.42 -25.10 -11.16
CA GLY A 410 4.83 -25.24 -10.80
C GLY A 410 5.77 -24.22 -11.45
N ILE A 411 5.23 -23.30 -12.25
CA ILE A 411 6.01 -22.26 -12.94
C ILE A 411 5.74 -20.88 -12.28
N GLY A 412 6.77 -20.09 -12.22
CA GLY A 412 6.74 -18.69 -11.82
C GLY A 412 7.94 -17.96 -12.44
N GLN A 413 8.04 -16.68 -12.22
CA GLN A 413 9.09 -15.83 -12.80
C GLN A 413 10.52 -16.41 -12.63
N PRO A 414 10.91 -17.04 -11.48
CA PRO A 414 12.27 -17.53 -11.29
C PRO A 414 12.63 -18.75 -12.14
N ASN A 415 11.66 -19.60 -12.52
CA ASN A 415 11.90 -20.87 -13.22
C ASN A 415 11.20 -20.98 -14.58
N ALA A 416 10.55 -19.91 -15.04
CA ALA A 416 10.00 -19.85 -16.39
C ALA A 416 11.09 -20.02 -17.46
N GLU A 417 10.75 -20.66 -18.57
CA GLU A 417 11.62 -20.91 -19.69
C GLU A 417 11.37 -19.90 -20.83
N ALA A 418 12.39 -19.64 -21.63
CA ALA A 418 12.27 -18.76 -22.79
C ALA A 418 11.38 -19.40 -23.86
N GLY A 419 10.70 -18.58 -24.64
CA GLY A 419 9.83 -19.01 -25.72
C GLY A 419 8.43 -18.38 -25.64
N LEU A 420 7.71 -18.39 -26.75
CA LEU A 420 6.36 -17.85 -26.83
C LEU A 420 5.31 -18.77 -26.19
N GLY A 421 5.50 -20.09 -26.23
CA GLY A 421 4.53 -21.09 -25.78
C GLY A 421 3.31 -21.20 -26.69
N VAL A 422 3.29 -20.43 -27.77
CA VAL A 422 2.24 -20.42 -28.81
C VAL A 422 2.84 -20.45 -30.20
N ASP A 423 2.04 -20.89 -31.18
CA ASP A 423 2.44 -20.87 -32.59
C ASP A 423 2.20 -19.49 -33.24
N ALA A 424 2.52 -19.39 -34.52
CA ALA A 424 2.36 -18.15 -35.31
C ALA A 424 0.89 -17.64 -35.42
N LYS A 425 -0.09 -18.42 -34.99
CA LYS A 425 -1.51 -18.05 -34.90
C LYS A 425 -1.96 -17.77 -33.47
N GLY A 426 -1.05 -17.80 -32.49
CA GLY A 426 -1.36 -17.60 -31.07
C GLY A 426 -1.96 -18.82 -30.37
N ARG A 427 -1.97 -20.01 -31.00
CA ARG A 427 -2.50 -21.23 -30.42
C ARG A 427 -1.46 -21.88 -29.50
N TYR A 428 -1.90 -22.44 -28.36
CA TYR A 428 -1.01 -23.08 -27.39
C TYR A 428 -0.27 -24.27 -28.00
N ILE A 429 1.05 -24.27 -27.79
CA ILE A 429 1.94 -25.41 -28.06
C ILE A 429 1.98 -26.28 -26.80
N LEU A 430 1.66 -27.57 -26.96
CA LEU A 430 1.63 -28.54 -25.91
C LEU A 430 2.73 -29.57 -26.09
N HIS A 431 3.12 -30.22 -25.01
CA HIS A 431 4.13 -31.29 -25.01
C HIS A 431 3.63 -32.49 -24.25
N ASP A 432 3.94 -33.70 -24.74
CA ASP A 432 3.77 -34.94 -23.98
C ASP A 432 5.01 -35.25 -23.12
N ALA A 433 4.95 -36.31 -22.33
CA ALA A 433 6.04 -36.78 -21.48
C ALA A 433 7.33 -37.19 -22.25
N ASN A 434 7.24 -37.43 -23.57
CA ASN A 434 8.38 -37.76 -24.42
C ASN A 434 8.96 -36.51 -25.13
N GLY A 435 8.35 -35.34 -24.93
CA GLY A 435 8.73 -34.10 -25.58
C GLY A 435 8.19 -33.92 -27.00
N ALA A 436 7.24 -34.76 -27.43
CA ALA A 436 6.54 -34.54 -28.69
C ALA A 436 5.65 -33.29 -28.60
N THR A 437 5.56 -32.57 -29.69
CA THR A 437 4.87 -31.26 -29.76
C THR A 437 3.51 -31.39 -30.41
N TYR A 438 2.53 -30.74 -29.85
CA TYR A 438 1.15 -30.69 -30.30
C TYR A 438 0.64 -29.24 -30.33
N THR A 439 -0.44 -29.02 -31.08
CA THR A 439 -1.12 -27.69 -31.14
C THR A 439 -2.58 -27.83 -30.71
N TRP A 440 -2.98 -27.02 -29.74
CA TRP A 440 -4.38 -26.92 -29.31
C TRP A 440 -5.11 -25.91 -30.23
N ASN A 441 -6.10 -26.39 -30.99
CA ASN A 441 -6.88 -25.59 -31.92
C ASN A 441 -8.09 -24.91 -31.23
N GLU A 442 -8.63 -23.87 -31.86
CA GLU A 442 -9.76 -23.09 -31.36
C GLU A 442 -11.04 -23.91 -31.15
N ASP A 443 -11.22 -24.98 -31.91
CA ASP A 443 -12.38 -25.88 -31.80
C ASP A 443 -12.20 -26.98 -30.72
N GLY A 444 -11.11 -26.89 -29.95
CA GLY A 444 -10.74 -27.87 -28.91
C GLY A 444 -10.03 -29.12 -29.46
N SER A 445 -9.90 -29.31 -30.77
CA SER A 445 -9.11 -30.38 -31.33
C SER A 445 -7.62 -30.18 -31.12
N VAL A 446 -6.86 -31.30 -31.13
CA VAL A 446 -5.41 -31.26 -31.01
C VAL A 446 -4.76 -31.91 -32.22
N THR A 447 -3.80 -31.23 -32.83
CA THR A 447 -2.99 -31.75 -33.93
C THR A 447 -1.57 -32.00 -33.50
N ASP A 448 -0.90 -32.99 -34.11
CA ASP A 448 0.54 -33.24 -33.94
C ASP A 448 1.39 -32.20 -34.70
N ALA A 449 2.71 -32.30 -34.60
CA ALA A 449 3.65 -31.39 -35.24
C ALA A 449 3.54 -31.37 -36.79
N ASP A 450 3.04 -32.46 -37.41
CA ASP A 450 2.83 -32.58 -38.85
C ASP A 450 1.42 -32.10 -39.27
N GLY A 451 0.59 -31.69 -38.32
CA GLY A 451 -0.79 -31.23 -38.53
C GLY A 451 -1.83 -32.35 -38.64
N ASN A 452 -1.48 -33.61 -38.29
CA ASN A 452 -2.43 -34.71 -38.28
C ASN A 452 -3.31 -34.63 -37.03
N ALA A 453 -4.56 -35.12 -37.18
CA ALA A 453 -5.48 -35.26 -36.05
C ALA A 453 -4.97 -36.26 -35.03
N THR A 454 -5.17 -35.98 -33.75
CA THR A 454 -4.79 -36.82 -32.62
C THR A 454 -6.04 -37.33 -31.89
N PRO A 455 -5.91 -38.31 -30.97
CA PRO A 455 -7.03 -38.74 -30.14
C PRO A 455 -7.43 -37.73 -29.05
N PHE A 456 -6.73 -36.60 -28.94
CA PHE A 456 -6.95 -35.62 -27.88
C PHE A 456 -7.96 -34.54 -28.27
N THR A 457 -8.81 -34.19 -27.32
CA THR A 457 -9.61 -32.96 -27.34
C THR A 457 -9.44 -32.23 -26.02
N ILE A 458 -9.50 -30.86 -26.04
CA ILE A 458 -9.26 -30.04 -24.87
C ILE A 458 -10.43 -29.07 -24.69
N SER A 459 -10.95 -28.99 -23.45
CA SER A 459 -11.97 -28.03 -23.07
C SER A 459 -11.38 -26.61 -22.94
N GLU A 460 -12.24 -25.59 -22.94
CA GLU A 460 -11.83 -24.18 -22.68
C GLU A 460 -11.09 -24.03 -21.35
N ARG A 461 -11.27 -24.95 -20.38
CA ARG A 461 -10.59 -24.98 -19.09
C ARG A 461 -9.29 -25.77 -19.08
N GLY A 462 -8.87 -26.29 -20.24
CA GLY A 462 -7.63 -27.07 -20.38
C GLY A 462 -7.76 -28.56 -20.03
N ASP A 463 -8.96 -29.07 -19.76
CA ASP A 463 -9.17 -30.49 -19.47
C ASP A 463 -9.04 -31.33 -20.76
N VAL A 464 -8.16 -32.33 -20.73
CA VAL A 464 -7.88 -33.19 -21.85
C VAL A 464 -8.78 -34.43 -21.80
N THR A 465 -9.42 -34.73 -22.92
CA THR A 465 -10.12 -36.00 -23.16
C THR A 465 -9.38 -36.79 -24.22
N VAL A 466 -9.13 -38.07 -23.95
CA VAL A 466 -8.50 -39.02 -24.88
C VAL A 466 -9.57 -39.93 -25.45
N THR A 467 -9.68 -40.00 -26.78
CA THR A 467 -10.64 -40.91 -27.47
C THR A 467 -9.88 -42.04 -28.18
N GLU A 468 -9.97 -43.26 -27.68
CA GLU A 468 -9.39 -44.46 -28.29
C GLU A 468 -10.50 -45.49 -28.52
N ASP A 469 -10.54 -46.05 -29.72
CA ASP A 469 -11.56 -47.03 -30.14
C ASP A 469 -13.03 -46.61 -29.86
N GLY A 470 -13.28 -45.28 -29.89
CA GLY A 470 -14.59 -44.71 -29.63
C GLY A 470 -14.96 -44.61 -28.13
N GLN A 471 -14.02 -44.88 -27.23
CA GLN A 471 -14.18 -44.68 -25.78
C GLN A 471 -13.40 -43.45 -25.32
N GLU A 472 -14.06 -42.61 -24.52
CA GLU A 472 -13.46 -41.44 -23.93
C GLU A 472 -12.91 -41.74 -22.54
N SER A 473 -11.73 -41.22 -22.25
CA SER A 473 -11.09 -41.27 -20.94
C SER A 473 -10.42 -39.93 -20.56
N PRO A 474 -10.26 -39.61 -19.26
CA PRO A 474 -9.57 -38.40 -18.82
C PRO A 474 -8.09 -38.44 -19.25
N GLY A 475 -7.58 -37.27 -19.73
CA GLY A 475 -6.17 -37.08 -20.11
C GLY A 475 -5.46 -36.04 -19.25
N GLY A 476 -6.03 -35.65 -18.09
CA GLY A 476 -5.52 -34.62 -17.19
C GLY A 476 -5.87 -33.22 -17.62
N ASN A 477 -5.12 -32.22 -17.16
CA ASN A 477 -5.31 -30.84 -17.54
C ASN A 477 -3.98 -30.19 -17.96
N VAL A 478 -3.96 -29.45 -19.07
CA VAL A 478 -2.75 -28.90 -19.69
C VAL A 478 -2.03 -27.84 -18.87
N PHE A 479 -2.70 -27.20 -17.92
CA PHE A 479 -2.15 -26.16 -17.07
C PHE A 479 -1.60 -26.65 -15.72
N LEU A 480 -1.77 -27.90 -15.38
CA LEU A 480 -1.24 -28.48 -14.14
C LEU A 480 0.29 -28.66 -14.19
N ALA A 481 0.91 -28.76 -13.04
CA ALA A 481 2.31 -29.17 -12.96
C ALA A 481 2.49 -30.65 -13.38
N ASP A 482 3.66 -30.96 -13.90
CA ASP A 482 4.01 -32.35 -14.26
C ASP A 482 3.83 -33.30 -13.07
N GLY A 483 3.23 -34.46 -13.32
CA GLY A 483 3.00 -35.52 -12.35
C GLY A 483 1.95 -35.23 -11.28
N VAL A 484 1.16 -34.17 -11.40
CA VAL A 484 0.06 -33.87 -10.46
C VAL A 484 -1.14 -34.75 -10.70
N ASP A 485 -1.52 -34.94 -11.97
CA ASP A 485 -2.63 -35.82 -12.37
C ASP A 485 -2.08 -37.12 -12.92
N PRO A 486 -2.51 -38.31 -12.42
CA PRO A 486 -2.06 -39.58 -12.93
C PRO A 486 -2.50 -39.85 -14.38
N HIS A 487 -3.49 -39.13 -14.89
CA HIS A 487 -3.96 -39.23 -16.28
C HIS A 487 -3.32 -38.20 -17.22
N GLN A 488 -2.35 -37.42 -16.74
CA GLN A 488 -1.77 -36.30 -17.47
C GLN A 488 -1.06 -36.75 -18.76
N THR A 489 -1.56 -36.28 -19.90
CA THR A 489 -1.05 -36.63 -21.22
C THR A 489 -0.32 -35.46 -21.89
N LEU A 490 -0.82 -34.25 -21.76
CA LEU A 490 -0.31 -33.06 -22.41
C LEU A 490 -0.15 -31.91 -21.41
N LEU A 491 0.90 -31.10 -21.59
CA LEU A 491 1.17 -29.91 -20.80
C LEU A 491 1.51 -28.71 -21.71
N THR A 492 1.16 -27.52 -21.29
CA THR A 492 1.60 -26.26 -21.92
C THR A 492 3.12 -26.06 -21.78
N ALA A 493 3.69 -25.19 -22.59
CA ALA A 493 5.08 -24.73 -22.43
C ALA A 493 5.31 -24.11 -21.05
N ARG A 494 6.50 -24.34 -20.48
CA ARG A 494 6.90 -23.87 -19.14
C ARG A 494 7.33 -22.41 -19.15
N THR A 495 6.50 -21.52 -19.67
CA THR A 495 6.82 -20.09 -19.86
C THR A 495 5.74 -19.21 -19.22
N CYS A 496 5.99 -17.89 -19.17
CA CYS A 496 5.01 -16.89 -18.81
C CYS A 496 4.13 -16.55 -20.00
N PHE A 497 2.82 -16.46 -19.80
CA PHE A 497 1.85 -16.02 -20.79
C PHE A 497 1.24 -14.68 -20.34
N LEU A 498 1.39 -13.64 -21.17
CA LEU A 498 0.63 -12.40 -20.98
C LEU A 498 -0.77 -12.60 -21.58
N GLN A 499 -1.78 -12.47 -20.75
CA GLN A 499 -3.17 -12.69 -21.13
C GLN A 499 -3.97 -11.39 -21.02
N MET A 500 -5.02 -11.29 -21.83
CA MET A 500 -6.02 -10.22 -21.80
C MET A 500 -7.39 -10.79 -21.49
N ILE A 501 -8.13 -10.12 -20.59
CA ILE A 501 -9.56 -10.26 -20.42
C ILE A 501 -10.20 -8.88 -20.58
N TYR A 502 -11.49 -8.84 -20.94
CA TYR A 502 -12.23 -7.58 -21.00
C TYR A 502 -13.68 -7.74 -20.58
N SER A 503 -14.28 -6.61 -20.20
CA SER A 503 -15.70 -6.48 -19.88
C SER A 503 -16.29 -5.30 -20.64
N ASP A 504 -17.49 -5.49 -21.20
CA ASP A 504 -18.29 -4.44 -21.88
C ASP A 504 -19.50 -3.98 -21.04
N ASP A 505 -19.61 -4.44 -19.78
CA ASP A 505 -20.73 -4.23 -18.85
C ASP A 505 -20.27 -3.86 -17.43
N ASP A 506 -19.26 -2.99 -17.34
CA ASP A 506 -18.71 -2.47 -16.06
C ASP A 506 -18.21 -3.57 -15.11
N GLY A 507 -17.65 -4.64 -15.66
CA GLY A 507 -17.08 -5.76 -14.89
C GLY A 507 -18.11 -6.76 -14.38
N GLU A 508 -19.34 -6.79 -14.90
CA GLU A 508 -20.34 -7.79 -14.53
C GLU A 508 -20.02 -9.13 -15.17
N THR A 509 -19.75 -9.14 -16.49
CA THR A 509 -19.30 -10.33 -17.21
C THR A 509 -17.97 -10.09 -17.92
N TRP A 510 -17.24 -11.16 -18.21
CA TRP A 510 -15.90 -11.11 -18.74
C TRP A 510 -15.71 -12.03 -19.93
N SER A 511 -14.94 -11.58 -20.91
CA SER A 511 -14.50 -12.32 -22.10
C SER A 511 -13.00 -12.59 -22.05
N GLY A 512 -12.56 -13.72 -22.58
CA GLY A 512 -11.17 -14.19 -22.57
C GLY A 512 -10.98 -15.39 -21.64
N PRO A 513 -9.74 -15.78 -21.29
CA PRO A 513 -8.50 -15.05 -21.58
C PRO A 513 -8.02 -15.20 -23.03
N PHE A 514 -7.43 -14.12 -23.57
CA PHE A 514 -6.74 -14.09 -24.87
C PHE A 514 -5.24 -13.99 -24.66
N ASN A 515 -4.47 -14.86 -25.30
CA ASN A 515 -3.01 -14.87 -25.16
C ASN A 515 -2.37 -13.82 -26.10
N LEU A 516 -1.49 -12.98 -25.55
CA LEU A 516 -0.81 -11.92 -26.29
C LEU A 516 0.66 -12.21 -26.62
N ASN A 517 1.21 -13.36 -26.22
CA ASN A 517 2.64 -13.64 -26.39
C ASN A 517 3.11 -13.51 -27.83
N GLN A 518 2.29 -13.95 -28.81
CA GLN A 518 2.63 -13.84 -30.23
C GLN A 518 2.85 -12.38 -30.68
N ASP A 519 2.13 -11.46 -30.07
CA ASP A 519 2.15 -10.04 -30.50
C ASP A 519 3.22 -9.22 -29.77
N VAL A 520 3.56 -9.59 -28.51
CA VAL A 520 4.35 -8.72 -27.63
C VAL A 520 5.60 -9.34 -27.05
N LYS A 521 5.70 -10.68 -27.01
CA LYS A 521 6.84 -11.40 -26.44
C LYS A 521 7.83 -11.85 -27.52
N GLU A 522 9.11 -11.94 -27.16
CA GLU A 522 10.16 -12.48 -28.02
C GLU A 522 10.58 -13.88 -27.57
N GLU A 523 11.09 -14.72 -28.47
CA GLU A 523 11.52 -16.08 -28.20
C GLU A 523 12.58 -16.21 -27.10
N TRP A 524 13.40 -15.17 -26.90
CA TRP A 524 14.42 -15.16 -25.84
C TRP A 524 13.89 -14.77 -24.46
N MET A 525 12.70 -14.24 -24.35
CA MET A 525 12.10 -13.84 -23.06
C MET A 525 11.55 -15.05 -22.32
N SER A 526 11.99 -15.28 -21.09
CA SER A 526 11.36 -16.26 -20.21
C SER A 526 10.18 -15.65 -19.43
N PHE A 527 10.22 -14.32 -19.20
CA PHE A 527 9.16 -13.53 -18.58
C PHE A 527 8.91 -12.27 -19.42
N CYS A 528 7.65 -11.98 -19.63
CA CYS A 528 7.13 -10.73 -20.15
C CYS A 528 5.76 -10.57 -19.51
N GLY A 529 5.63 -9.61 -18.57
CA GLY A 529 4.46 -9.44 -17.76
C GLY A 529 4.13 -7.98 -17.46
N THR A 530 3.01 -7.75 -16.85
CA THR A 530 2.48 -6.42 -16.53
C THR A 530 3.21 -5.77 -15.37
N SER A 531 3.28 -4.44 -15.38
CA SER A 531 3.42 -3.65 -14.16
C SER A 531 2.04 -3.53 -13.54
N PRO A 532 1.78 -4.12 -12.36
CA PRO A 532 0.42 -4.15 -11.81
C PRO A 532 -0.09 -2.75 -11.46
N GLY A 533 -1.41 -2.58 -11.50
CA GLY A 533 -2.07 -1.31 -11.23
C GLY A 533 -2.91 -0.80 -12.39
N THR A 534 -2.57 0.36 -12.95
CA THR A 534 -3.32 0.98 -14.05
C THR A 534 -2.47 1.31 -15.25
N GLY A 535 -3.01 1.03 -16.46
CA GLY A 535 -2.57 1.65 -17.71
C GLY A 535 -3.22 3.01 -17.93
N VAL A 536 -2.95 3.61 -19.09
CA VAL A 536 -3.52 4.90 -19.49
C VAL A 536 -4.14 4.81 -20.88
N GLN A 537 -5.26 5.51 -21.09
CA GLN A 537 -5.72 5.84 -22.43
C GLN A 537 -5.23 7.26 -22.76
N LEU A 538 -4.40 7.38 -23.78
CA LEU A 538 -3.92 8.65 -24.26
C LEU A 538 -5.03 9.47 -24.93
N ARG A 539 -4.86 10.79 -25.01
CA ARG A 539 -5.81 11.67 -25.73
C ARG A 539 -5.95 11.31 -27.21
N SER A 540 -4.98 10.63 -27.79
CA SER A 540 -5.10 10.03 -29.13
C SER A 540 -6.10 8.88 -29.21
N GLY A 541 -6.51 8.30 -28.09
CA GLY A 541 -7.33 7.10 -27.97
C GLY A 541 -6.51 5.81 -27.84
N ARG A 542 -5.15 5.86 -27.94
CA ARG A 542 -4.26 4.72 -27.73
C ARG A 542 -4.37 4.24 -26.29
N LEU A 543 -4.53 2.94 -26.10
CA LEU A 543 -4.36 2.29 -24.80
C LEU A 543 -2.89 1.95 -24.59
N VAL A 544 -2.34 2.26 -23.42
CA VAL A 544 -0.93 1.97 -23.09
C VAL A 544 -0.88 1.32 -21.71
N ILE A 545 -0.30 0.13 -21.62
CA ILE A 545 -0.13 -0.63 -20.38
C ILE A 545 1.36 -0.84 -20.12
N PRO A 546 1.87 -0.46 -18.93
CA PRO A 546 3.28 -0.69 -18.61
C PRO A 546 3.52 -2.18 -18.36
N ILE A 547 4.65 -2.66 -18.86
CA ILE A 547 5.14 -4.03 -18.71
C ILE A 547 6.61 -4.02 -18.33
N TYR A 548 7.10 -5.17 -17.90
CA TYR A 548 8.53 -5.42 -17.77
C TYR A 548 8.86 -6.86 -18.17
N TYR A 549 10.08 -7.08 -18.61
CA TYR A 549 10.51 -8.39 -19.08
C TYR A 549 12.00 -8.62 -18.78
N ASN A 550 12.41 -9.87 -18.75
CA ASN A 550 13.82 -10.22 -18.63
C ASN A 550 14.45 -10.54 -19.99
N GLY A 551 15.79 -10.37 -20.05
CA GLY A 551 16.63 -10.75 -21.17
C GLY A 551 17.24 -12.14 -20.98
N ASP A 552 18.39 -12.34 -21.65
CA ASP A 552 19.21 -13.57 -21.56
C ASP A 552 19.64 -13.83 -20.11
N HIS A 553 19.77 -12.78 -19.29
CA HIS A 553 19.98 -12.83 -17.85
C HIS A 553 18.66 -12.73 -17.09
N LYS A 554 18.13 -13.84 -16.61
CA LYS A 554 16.79 -13.96 -15.98
C LYS A 554 16.53 -13.05 -14.77
N ARG A 555 17.57 -12.50 -14.14
CA ARG A 555 17.45 -11.64 -12.95
C ARG A 555 17.49 -10.15 -13.27
N HIS A 556 17.78 -9.77 -14.53
CA HIS A 556 17.85 -8.37 -14.92
C HIS A 556 16.66 -8.05 -15.82
N PHE A 557 15.91 -7.05 -15.42
CA PHE A 557 14.65 -6.69 -16.05
C PHE A 557 14.74 -5.34 -16.74
N SER A 558 13.89 -5.15 -17.72
CA SER A 558 13.73 -3.90 -18.44
C SER A 558 12.26 -3.54 -18.55
N ALA A 559 11.89 -2.35 -18.08
CA ALA A 559 10.57 -1.79 -18.26
C ALA A 559 10.31 -1.45 -19.73
N SER A 560 9.04 -1.53 -20.14
CA SER A 560 8.54 -1.11 -21.43
C SER A 560 7.02 -0.88 -21.34
N VAL A 561 6.35 -0.82 -22.50
CA VAL A 561 4.89 -0.79 -22.56
C VAL A 561 4.40 -1.73 -23.67
N VAL A 562 3.15 -2.14 -23.54
CA VAL A 562 2.35 -2.61 -24.67
C VAL A 562 1.27 -1.58 -24.97
N TYR A 563 0.94 -1.40 -26.25
CA TYR A 563 -0.05 -0.43 -26.66
C TYR A 563 -0.98 -0.97 -27.74
N SER A 564 -2.20 -0.43 -27.77
CA SER A 564 -3.24 -0.74 -28.75
C SER A 564 -3.83 0.54 -29.30
N ASP A 565 -3.97 0.64 -30.63
CA ASP A 565 -4.59 1.76 -31.34
C ASP A 565 -6.06 1.47 -31.71
N ASP A 566 -6.52 0.23 -31.52
CA ASP A 566 -7.82 -0.29 -31.98
C ASP A 566 -8.71 -0.82 -30.85
N GLY A 567 -8.51 -0.31 -29.62
CA GLY A 567 -9.35 -0.66 -28.46
C GLY A 567 -9.10 -2.04 -27.88
N GLY A 568 -7.87 -2.54 -27.98
CA GLY A 568 -7.46 -3.83 -27.47
C GLY A 568 -7.62 -5.00 -28.43
N ALA A 569 -8.00 -4.75 -29.70
CA ALA A 569 -8.12 -5.82 -30.70
C ALA A 569 -6.74 -6.34 -31.14
N THR A 570 -5.74 -5.45 -31.23
CA THR A 570 -4.34 -5.83 -31.47
C THR A 570 -3.42 -5.08 -30.54
N TRP A 571 -2.30 -5.71 -30.18
CA TRP A 571 -1.31 -5.15 -29.26
C TRP A 571 0.08 -5.15 -29.89
N LYS A 572 0.88 -4.17 -29.54
CA LYS A 572 2.28 -4.04 -29.92
C LYS A 572 3.11 -3.69 -28.69
N ARG A 573 4.37 -4.14 -28.67
CA ARG A 573 5.33 -3.76 -27.63
C ARG A 573 6.18 -2.58 -28.10
N GLY A 574 6.32 -1.57 -27.22
CA GLY A 574 7.29 -0.50 -27.37
C GLY A 574 8.72 -0.97 -27.07
N LYS A 575 9.71 -0.15 -27.42
CA LYS A 575 11.10 -0.37 -27.01
C LYS A 575 11.25 -0.18 -25.50
N SER A 576 12.30 -0.75 -24.94
CA SER A 576 12.70 -0.43 -23.57
C SER A 576 13.55 0.84 -23.53
N PRO A 577 13.51 1.66 -22.48
CA PRO A 577 14.47 2.73 -22.28
C PRO A 577 15.91 2.23 -22.07
N ASN A 578 16.13 0.92 -21.89
CA ASN A 578 17.45 0.31 -21.84
C ASN A 578 18.01 -0.05 -23.22
N ASP A 579 17.19 -0.02 -24.30
CA ASP A 579 17.64 -0.35 -25.66
C ASP A 579 18.49 0.79 -26.26
N GLY A 580 19.80 0.56 -26.36
CA GLY A 580 20.77 1.55 -26.84
C GLY A 580 21.19 2.61 -25.81
N ARG A 581 20.79 2.42 -24.52
CA ARG A 581 21.15 3.32 -23.43
C ARG A 581 22.64 3.27 -23.12
N ILE A 582 23.25 4.43 -22.90
CA ILE A 582 24.62 4.49 -22.36
C ILE A 582 24.57 4.49 -20.84
N PHE A 583 25.07 3.42 -20.25
CA PHE A 583 25.17 3.27 -18.79
C PHE A 583 26.64 3.04 -18.40
N GLU A 584 27.18 3.89 -17.53
CA GLU A 584 28.60 3.87 -17.09
C GLU A 584 29.60 3.80 -18.28
N GLY A 585 29.27 4.53 -19.37
CA GLY A 585 30.10 4.61 -20.56
C GLY A 585 30.02 3.39 -21.50
N ARG A 586 29.15 2.45 -21.28
CA ARG A 586 28.86 1.27 -22.09
C ARG A 586 27.43 1.34 -22.64
N GLU A 587 27.26 1.05 -23.92
CA GLU A 587 25.94 0.82 -24.48
C GLU A 587 25.36 -0.49 -23.95
N ILE A 588 24.12 -0.42 -23.48
CA ILE A 588 23.36 -1.57 -23.00
C ILE A 588 22.12 -1.80 -23.85
N ASP A 589 21.57 -2.99 -23.75
CA ASP A 589 20.38 -3.44 -24.46
C ASP A 589 19.54 -4.32 -23.51
N SER A 590 18.24 -4.22 -23.59
CA SER A 590 17.32 -4.95 -22.70
C SER A 590 17.49 -6.47 -22.75
N ARG A 591 17.84 -7.04 -23.90
CA ARG A 591 18.07 -8.48 -24.05
C ARG A 591 19.34 -8.93 -23.33
N THR A 592 20.42 -8.18 -23.45
CA THR A 592 21.76 -8.56 -22.97
C THR A 592 22.14 -7.91 -21.64
N LEU A 593 21.18 -7.24 -20.98
CA LEU A 593 21.38 -6.53 -19.72
C LEU A 593 21.99 -7.46 -18.66
N ASP A 594 23.16 -7.12 -18.16
CA ASP A 594 23.98 -7.92 -17.24
C ASP A 594 24.27 -7.24 -15.91
N THR A 595 23.64 -6.08 -15.65
CA THR A 595 23.83 -5.30 -14.42
C THR A 595 22.52 -4.90 -13.78
N GLU A 596 22.38 -5.21 -12.49
CA GLU A 596 21.22 -4.87 -11.67
C GLU A 596 21.04 -3.36 -11.50
N ALA A 597 22.14 -2.60 -11.49
CA ALA A 597 22.11 -1.15 -11.34
C ALA A 597 21.43 -0.41 -12.52
N ALA A 598 21.39 -1.02 -13.70
CA ALA A 598 20.69 -0.47 -14.86
C ALA A 598 19.29 -1.06 -15.06
N ALA A 599 18.94 -2.12 -14.30
CA ALA A 599 17.65 -2.79 -14.42
C ALA A 599 16.49 -1.86 -14.00
N THR A 600 15.40 -1.96 -14.75
CA THR A 600 14.13 -1.26 -14.50
C THR A 600 13.00 -2.28 -14.49
N HIS A 601 12.06 -2.12 -13.59
CA HIS A 601 11.01 -3.11 -13.34
C HIS A 601 9.61 -2.50 -13.54
N GLU A 602 8.68 -2.81 -12.64
CA GLU A 602 7.33 -2.27 -12.63
C GLU A 602 7.32 -0.74 -12.77
N ALA A 603 6.36 -0.23 -13.49
CA ALA A 603 6.29 1.19 -13.82
C ALA A 603 4.87 1.74 -13.79
N THR A 604 4.75 3.04 -13.71
CA THR A 604 3.50 3.77 -13.87
C THR A 604 3.64 4.86 -14.92
N LEU A 605 2.54 5.26 -15.53
CA LEU A 605 2.51 6.14 -16.69
C LEU A 605 1.69 7.40 -16.44
N ILE A 606 2.16 8.54 -16.94
CA ILE A 606 1.45 9.83 -16.90
C ILE A 606 1.51 10.48 -18.27
N GLU A 607 0.36 10.72 -18.91
CA GLU A 607 0.28 11.57 -20.08
C GLU A 607 0.26 13.05 -19.65
N ARG A 608 1.24 13.83 -20.10
CA ARG A 608 1.35 15.27 -19.83
C ARG A 608 0.51 16.10 -20.80
N ALA A 609 0.28 17.39 -20.50
CA ALA A 609 -0.49 18.29 -21.36
C ALA A 609 0.14 18.50 -22.74
N ASP A 610 1.45 18.41 -22.86
CA ASP A 610 2.19 18.51 -24.13
C ASP A 610 2.09 17.22 -24.99
N GLY A 611 1.41 16.17 -24.51
CA GLY A 611 1.27 14.87 -25.17
C GLY A 611 2.43 13.92 -24.91
N SER A 612 3.46 14.34 -24.19
CA SER A 612 4.53 13.44 -23.78
C SER A 612 4.03 12.46 -22.70
N LEU A 613 4.59 11.26 -22.71
CA LEU A 613 4.29 10.20 -21.75
C LEU A 613 5.47 10.02 -20.80
N LEU A 614 5.29 10.33 -19.53
CA LEU A 614 6.26 10.05 -18.46
C LEU A 614 6.07 8.63 -17.96
N MET A 615 7.15 7.88 -17.82
CA MET A 615 7.21 6.58 -17.13
C MET A 615 8.09 6.71 -15.89
N LEU A 616 7.55 6.34 -14.72
CA LEU A 616 8.26 6.26 -13.45
C LEU A 616 8.44 4.78 -13.09
N MET A 617 9.67 4.34 -12.81
CA MET A 617 10.06 2.93 -12.78
C MET A 617 10.69 2.53 -11.46
N ARG A 618 10.27 1.41 -10.92
CA ARG A 618 10.95 0.64 -9.88
C ARG A 618 12.33 0.21 -10.38
N ASN A 619 13.37 0.30 -9.53
CA ASN A 619 14.74 -0.04 -9.90
C ASN A 619 15.61 -0.39 -8.68
N GLN A 620 16.82 -0.86 -8.90
CA GLN A 620 17.81 -1.19 -7.87
C GLN A 620 19.08 -0.34 -7.99
N HIS A 621 18.99 0.83 -8.65
CA HIS A 621 20.12 1.73 -8.79
C HIS A 621 20.60 2.24 -7.41
N PRO A 622 21.91 2.34 -7.17
CA PRO A 622 22.46 2.76 -5.87
C PRO A 622 22.06 4.16 -5.40
N SER A 623 21.53 5.01 -6.27
CA SER A 623 20.99 6.33 -5.87
C SER A 623 19.83 6.22 -4.88
N GLY A 624 19.10 5.09 -4.86
CA GLY A 624 17.87 4.94 -4.08
C GLY A 624 16.78 5.91 -4.49
N LYS A 625 16.73 6.29 -5.79
CA LYS A 625 15.74 7.20 -6.38
C LYS A 625 14.95 6.50 -7.47
N VAL A 626 13.68 6.89 -7.63
CA VAL A 626 12.83 6.35 -8.70
C VAL A 626 13.39 6.74 -10.05
N ALA A 627 13.57 5.76 -10.93
CA ALA A 627 14.01 5.99 -12.30
C ALA A 627 12.86 6.51 -13.17
N ALA A 628 13.14 7.39 -14.10
CA ALA A 628 12.15 8.00 -14.97
C ALA A 628 12.65 8.15 -16.40
N THR A 629 11.73 8.16 -17.37
CA THR A 629 11.99 8.45 -18.77
C THR A 629 10.76 9.05 -19.44
N VAL A 630 10.93 9.65 -20.62
CA VAL A 630 9.85 10.32 -21.35
C VAL A 630 9.78 9.82 -22.78
N SER A 631 8.57 9.50 -23.23
CA SER A 631 8.26 9.21 -24.64
C SER A 631 7.51 10.39 -25.27
N THR A 632 7.78 10.67 -26.53
CA THR A 632 7.08 11.68 -27.35
C THR A 632 6.26 11.08 -28.49
N ASP A 633 6.22 9.76 -28.59
CA ASP A 633 5.53 8.98 -29.64
C ASP A 633 4.48 8.01 -29.07
N GLY A 634 4.04 8.27 -27.83
CA GLY A 634 2.99 7.47 -27.17
C GLY A 634 3.48 6.07 -26.75
N GLY A 635 4.74 5.94 -26.34
CA GLY A 635 5.32 4.73 -25.76
C GLY A 635 6.02 3.83 -26.76
N GLU A 636 6.16 4.21 -28.03
CA GLU A 636 6.91 3.42 -29.02
C GLU A 636 8.41 3.45 -28.75
N THR A 637 8.94 4.63 -28.40
CA THR A 637 10.35 4.82 -28.00
C THR A 637 10.47 5.73 -26.79
N TRP A 638 11.62 5.68 -26.12
CA TRP A 638 11.88 6.41 -24.88
C TRP A 638 13.18 7.21 -24.96
N GLY A 639 13.20 8.35 -24.27
CA GLY A 639 14.39 9.15 -24.08
C GLY A 639 15.31 8.60 -22.99
N ASP A 640 16.30 9.41 -22.59
CA ASP A 640 17.26 9.05 -21.56
C ASP A 640 16.59 8.76 -20.22
N VAL A 641 17.14 7.80 -19.48
CA VAL A 641 16.73 7.51 -18.11
C VAL A 641 17.39 8.52 -17.16
N PHE A 642 16.57 9.15 -16.33
CA PHE A 642 16.99 10.03 -15.24
C PHE A 642 16.38 9.58 -13.92
N PHE A 643 16.76 10.21 -12.80
CA PHE A 643 16.24 9.87 -11.46
C PHE A 643 15.45 11.03 -10.87
N ALA A 644 14.29 10.74 -10.33
CA ALA A 644 13.45 11.70 -9.61
C ALA A 644 14.03 11.92 -8.20
N GLU A 645 14.79 12.98 -8.01
CA GLU A 645 15.59 13.22 -6.78
C GLU A 645 14.74 13.29 -5.51
N GLU A 646 13.50 13.77 -5.62
CA GLU A 646 12.57 13.89 -4.48
C GLU A 646 11.89 12.57 -4.11
N ILE A 647 11.99 11.52 -4.93
CA ILE A 647 11.26 10.26 -4.70
C ILE A 647 12.21 9.14 -4.32
N THR A 648 12.09 8.70 -3.06
CA THR A 648 12.85 7.55 -2.54
C THR A 648 12.36 6.26 -3.18
N GLU A 649 13.30 5.45 -3.66
CA GLU A 649 13.08 4.11 -4.19
C GLU A 649 13.57 3.05 -3.19
N ILE A 650 12.73 2.06 -2.93
CA ILE A 650 13.04 0.94 -2.02
C ILE A 650 12.80 -0.44 -2.67
N PHE A 651 12.79 -0.51 -3.97
CA PHE A 651 12.45 -1.69 -4.74
C PHE A 651 10.98 -2.11 -4.52
N CYS A 652 10.06 -1.16 -4.76
CA CYS A 652 8.62 -1.36 -4.64
C CYS A 652 7.87 -0.74 -5.82
N GLN A 653 6.70 -1.30 -6.16
CA GLN A 653 5.85 -0.84 -7.25
C GLN A 653 5.44 0.64 -7.06
N PRO A 654 5.65 1.52 -8.05
CA PRO A 654 5.15 2.89 -8.04
C PRO A 654 3.75 2.96 -8.65
N ASN A 655 2.93 3.93 -8.22
CA ASN A 655 1.68 4.24 -8.90
C ASN A 655 1.47 5.76 -9.00
N ALA A 656 0.92 6.21 -10.10
CA ALA A 656 0.58 7.62 -10.33
C ALA A 656 -0.71 7.74 -11.12
N VAL A 657 -1.50 8.76 -10.79
CA VAL A 657 -2.72 9.09 -11.53
C VAL A 657 -2.84 10.59 -11.75
N PRO A 658 -3.36 11.05 -12.89
CA PRO A 658 -3.77 12.43 -13.06
C PRO A 658 -4.89 12.77 -12.08
N TRP A 659 -4.78 13.95 -11.46
CA TRP A 659 -5.82 14.52 -10.59
C TRP A 659 -6.13 15.96 -11.01
N PRO A 660 -6.61 16.19 -12.24
CA PRO A 660 -6.82 17.52 -12.78
C PRO A 660 -7.92 18.27 -12.02
N THR A 661 -7.72 19.56 -11.88
CA THR A 661 -8.74 20.52 -11.44
C THR A 661 -8.83 21.65 -12.46
N ASP A 662 -9.89 22.47 -12.39
CA ASP A 662 -10.07 23.61 -13.31
C ASP A 662 -8.87 24.56 -13.28
N ASP A 663 -8.26 24.76 -12.09
CA ASP A 663 -7.12 25.65 -11.91
C ASP A 663 -5.77 24.98 -12.21
N CYS A 664 -5.72 23.63 -12.22
CA CYS A 664 -4.48 22.88 -12.44
C CYS A 664 -4.73 21.60 -13.24
N PRO A 665 -4.76 21.69 -14.60
CA PRO A 665 -5.03 20.55 -15.48
C PRO A 665 -3.89 19.52 -15.56
N GLU A 666 -2.67 19.88 -15.14
CA GLU A 666 -1.49 19.00 -15.12
C GLU A 666 -1.21 18.39 -13.75
N ARG A 667 -2.15 18.50 -12.82
CA ARG A 667 -1.98 17.94 -11.49
C ARG A 667 -1.93 16.42 -11.54
N VAL A 668 -0.96 15.85 -10.81
CA VAL A 668 -0.71 14.41 -10.68
C VAL A 668 -0.46 14.09 -9.22
N VAL A 669 -0.99 12.97 -8.76
CA VAL A 669 -0.58 12.36 -7.50
C VAL A 669 0.22 11.09 -7.77
N PHE A 670 1.29 10.91 -7.01
CA PHE A 670 2.17 9.73 -7.04
C PHE A 670 2.21 9.10 -5.65
N ALA A 671 2.21 7.79 -5.59
CA ALA A 671 2.33 7.03 -4.35
C ALA A 671 3.38 5.94 -4.47
N ASN A 672 4.15 5.73 -3.42
CA ASN A 672 5.01 4.57 -3.24
C ASN A 672 5.34 4.31 -1.76
N ALA A 673 5.84 3.11 -1.47
CA ALA A 673 6.52 2.83 -0.22
C ALA A 673 7.90 3.51 -0.19
N SER A 674 8.31 4.04 0.96
CA SER A 674 9.56 4.81 1.10
C SER A 674 10.50 4.33 2.20
N GLN A 675 10.20 3.19 2.85
CA GLN A 675 11.01 2.58 3.91
C GLN A 675 11.20 1.07 3.64
N MET A 676 12.44 0.58 3.71
CA MET A 676 12.75 -0.83 3.51
C MET A 676 12.89 -1.61 4.83
N ARG A 677 13.26 -0.97 5.93
CA ARG A 677 13.55 -1.64 7.21
C ARG A 677 12.76 -1.03 8.35
N PRO A 678 12.25 -1.86 9.30
CA PRO A 678 12.42 -3.30 9.43
C PRO A 678 11.67 -4.13 8.37
N TYR A 679 10.69 -3.55 7.69
CA TYR A 679 9.89 -4.12 6.60
C TYR A 679 9.64 -3.04 5.54
N ARG A 680 9.13 -3.42 4.36
CA ARG A 680 8.65 -2.46 3.38
C ARG A 680 7.46 -1.70 3.95
N GLY A 681 7.56 -0.39 3.98
CA GLY A 681 6.54 0.44 4.61
C GLY A 681 6.68 1.92 4.30
N ARG A 682 6.02 2.74 5.12
CA ARG A 682 5.92 4.19 4.98
C ARG A 682 5.40 4.58 3.60
N GLY A 683 4.08 4.42 3.42
CA GLY A 683 3.37 4.88 2.23
C GLY A 683 3.35 6.40 2.16
N VAL A 684 3.88 6.97 1.08
CA VAL A 684 3.97 8.42 0.87
C VAL A 684 3.21 8.79 -0.39
N LEU A 685 2.33 9.78 -0.26
CA LEU A 685 1.69 10.44 -1.39
C LEU A 685 2.42 11.74 -1.71
N ARG A 686 2.61 12.03 -2.99
CA ARG A 686 3.24 13.26 -3.48
C ARG A 686 2.36 13.92 -4.52
N LEU A 687 2.35 15.26 -4.53
CA LEU A 687 1.56 16.06 -5.45
C LEU A 687 2.49 16.84 -6.38
N SER A 688 2.18 16.79 -7.66
CA SER A 688 2.80 17.62 -8.71
C SER A 688 1.72 18.45 -9.38
N GLU A 689 2.06 19.67 -9.81
CA GLU A 689 1.18 20.56 -10.59
C GLU A 689 1.69 20.78 -12.03
N ASP A 690 2.74 20.10 -12.42
CA ASP A 690 3.43 20.27 -13.72
C ASP A 690 3.66 18.94 -14.48
N GLY A 691 2.76 17.97 -14.29
CA GLY A 691 2.82 16.67 -14.94
C GLY A 691 3.95 15.77 -14.45
N GLY A 692 4.33 15.89 -13.18
CA GLY A 692 5.37 15.07 -12.57
C GLY A 692 6.80 15.52 -12.89
N ARG A 693 7.00 16.80 -13.24
CA ARG A 693 8.34 17.38 -13.38
C ARG A 693 8.93 17.78 -12.03
N THR A 694 8.10 18.38 -11.18
CA THR A 694 8.43 18.72 -9.78
C THR A 694 7.35 18.25 -8.83
N TRP A 695 7.69 18.02 -7.56
CA TRP A 695 6.79 17.53 -6.52
C TRP A 695 6.67 18.56 -5.40
N ILE A 696 5.54 19.24 -5.33
CA ILE A 696 5.28 20.41 -4.47
C ILE A 696 4.69 20.05 -3.12
N ALA A 697 4.26 18.83 -2.91
CA ALA A 697 3.81 18.34 -1.62
C ALA A 697 4.19 16.87 -1.45
N SER A 698 4.48 16.50 -0.22
CA SER A 698 4.78 15.12 0.17
C SER A 698 4.18 14.85 1.55
N ARG A 699 3.40 13.78 1.68
CA ARG A 699 2.79 13.43 2.97
C ARG A 699 2.80 11.93 3.19
N THR A 700 3.25 11.51 4.37
CA THR A 700 3.16 10.12 4.81
C THR A 700 1.70 9.79 5.08
N PHE A 701 1.13 8.91 4.27
CA PHE A 701 -0.23 8.41 4.43
C PHE A 701 -0.32 7.36 5.52
N ASN A 702 0.53 6.34 5.42
CA ASN A 702 0.65 5.27 6.41
C ASN A 702 2.13 5.13 6.80
N PRO A 703 2.52 5.42 8.05
CA PRO A 703 3.90 5.32 8.47
C PRO A 703 4.36 3.87 8.70
N ALA A 704 3.41 2.91 8.83
CA ALA A 704 3.63 1.48 9.07
C ALA A 704 3.82 0.67 7.78
N HIS A 705 3.40 -0.59 7.86
CA HIS A 705 3.49 -1.57 6.78
C HIS A 705 2.64 -1.16 5.57
N TYR A 706 3.29 -0.85 4.49
CA TYR A 706 2.69 -0.36 3.24
C TYR A 706 3.56 -0.81 2.06
N VAL A 707 2.98 -1.42 1.05
CA VAL A 707 3.77 -2.01 -0.04
C VAL A 707 3.27 -1.55 -1.40
N TYR A 708 2.38 -2.30 -2.04
CA TYR A 708 1.81 -1.95 -3.33
C TYR A 708 0.56 -1.10 -3.19
N GLN A 709 0.30 -0.31 -4.20
CA GLN A 709 -0.88 0.55 -4.25
C GLN A 709 -1.37 0.76 -5.68
N CYS A 710 -2.66 1.06 -5.79
CA CYS A 710 -3.28 1.52 -7.03
C CYS A 710 -4.27 2.64 -6.70
N MET A 711 -4.27 3.68 -7.50
CA MET A 711 -5.09 4.88 -7.29
C MET A 711 -6.04 5.14 -8.44
N THR A 712 -7.15 5.82 -8.13
CA THR A 712 -8.10 6.35 -9.12
C THR A 712 -8.76 7.62 -8.58
N ILE A 713 -9.26 8.49 -9.45
CA ILE A 713 -10.11 9.61 -9.03
C ILE A 713 -11.56 9.15 -9.01
N LEU A 714 -12.21 9.30 -7.87
CA LEU A 714 -13.60 8.90 -7.66
C LEU A 714 -14.59 9.89 -8.27
N PRO A 715 -15.87 9.52 -8.47
CA PRO A 715 -16.85 10.40 -9.12
C PRO A 715 -17.08 11.74 -8.43
N ASP A 716 -16.82 11.84 -7.14
CA ASP A 716 -16.92 13.08 -6.34
C ASP A 716 -15.63 13.91 -6.32
N GLY A 717 -14.60 13.49 -7.07
CA GLY A 717 -13.31 14.17 -7.15
C GLY A 717 -12.32 13.82 -6.04
N THR A 718 -12.67 12.95 -5.09
CA THR A 718 -11.72 12.45 -4.09
C THR A 718 -10.79 11.39 -4.71
N LEU A 719 -9.62 11.18 -4.10
CA LEU A 719 -8.70 10.12 -4.48
C LEU A 719 -9.13 8.81 -3.81
N GLY A 720 -9.39 7.78 -4.62
CA GLY A 720 -9.47 6.40 -4.17
C GLY A 720 -8.08 5.77 -4.19
N LEU A 721 -7.65 5.23 -3.05
CA LEU A 721 -6.37 4.55 -2.88
C LEU A 721 -6.61 3.14 -2.37
N LEU A 722 -6.35 2.13 -3.20
CA LEU A 722 -6.30 0.72 -2.79
C LEU A 722 -4.84 0.36 -2.51
N TRP A 723 -4.53 -0.01 -1.26
CA TRP A 723 -3.16 -0.22 -0.80
C TRP A 723 -3.01 -1.52 -0.02
N GLU A 724 -1.81 -2.05 -0.01
CA GLU A 724 -1.48 -3.38 0.50
C GLU A 724 -0.74 -3.31 1.83
N ARG A 725 -1.21 -4.11 2.80
CA ARG A 725 -0.37 -4.65 3.88
C ARG A 725 0.08 -6.05 3.45
N GLU A 726 1.35 -6.17 3.08
CA GLU A 726 1.91 -7.40 2.53
C GLU A 726 1.54 -8.64 3.36
N MET A 727 1.06 -9.69 2.70
CA MET A 727 0.59 -10.94 3.29
C MET A 727 -0.66 -10.84 4.18
N GLN A 728 -1.29 -9.67 4.31
CA GLN A 728 -2.48 -9.50 5.14
C GLN A 728 -3.72 -9.17 4.32
N GLY A 729 -3.66 -8.14 3.49
CA GLY A 729 -4.82 -7.76 2.70
C GLY A 729 -4.69 -6.41 2.00
N LEU A 730 -5.79 -6.02 1.35
CA LEU A 730 -5.92 -4.78 0.61
C LEU A 730 -6.99 -3.89 1.23
N TYR A 731 -6.61 -2.63 1.42
CA TYR A 731 -7.38 -1.60 2.11
C TYR A 731 -7.69 -0.46 1.15
N PHE A 732 -8.92 -0.01 1.11
CA PHE A 732 -9.37 1.11 0.30
C PHE A 732 -9.57 2.34 1.16
N SER A 733 -8.93 3.44 0.78
CA SER A 733 -9.04 4.74 1.47
C SER A 733 -9.54 5.81 0.52
N ARG A 734 -10.41 6.69 1.04
CA ARG A 734 -10.89 7.88 0.32
C ARG A 734 -10.15 9.09 0.86
N ILE A 735 -9.41 9.80 0.01
CA ILE A 735 -8.54 10.90 0.41
C ILE A 735 -8.98 12.17 -0.32
N PRO A 736 -9.47 13.19 0.40
CA PRO A 736 -9.82 14.47 -0.22
C PRO A 736 -8.56 15.22 -0.65
N LEU A 737 -8.67 16.05 -1.68
CA LEU A 737 -7.52 16.77 -2.26
C LEU A 737 -6.83 17.68 -1.23
N GLU A 738 -7.59 18.38 -0.43
CA GLU A 738 -7.08 19.26 0.63
C GLU A 738 -6.22 18.53 1.66
N TRP A 739 -6.38 17.22 1.78
CA TRP A 739 -5.54 16.42 2.67
C TRP A 739 -4.07 16.46 2.25
N ILE A 740 -3.78 16.37 0.95
CA ILE A 740 -2.39 16.45 0.47
C ILE A 740 -1.98 17.89 0.15
N GLU A 741 -2.90 18.75 -0.27
CA GLU A 741 -2.60 20.18 -0.50
C GLU A 741 -2.16 20.89 0.77
N ALA A 742 -2.64 20.47 1.93
CA ALA A 742 -2.19 21.01 3.22
C ALA A 742 -0.70 20.73 3.52
N ALA A 743 -0.04 19.85 2.73
CA ALA A 743 1.40 19.58 2.81
C ALA A 743 2.21 20.29 1.70
N LYS A 744 1.61 21.24 0.96
CA LYS A 744 2.34 22.04 -0.03
C LYS A 744 3.46 22.83 0.64
N ILE A 745 4.61 22.79 0.00
CA ILE A 745 5.84 23.45 0.42
C ILE A 745 5.86 24.87 -0.15
#